data_9b4060fd0bf1784614cff524e9bf7c4b
#
_entry.id   9b4060fd0bf1784614cff524e9bf7c4b
#
_cell.length_a   1.000
_cell.length_b   1.000
_cell.length_c   1.000
_cell.angle_alpha   90.00
_cell.angle_beta   90.00
_cell.angle_gamma   90.00
#
_symmetry.space_group_name_H-M   'P 1'
#
loop_
_entity.id
_entity.type
_entity.pdbx_description
1 polymer ?
#
loop_
_entity_poly.entity_id
_entity_poly.type
_entity_poly.pdbx_seq_one_letter_code
_entity_poly.pdbx_strand_id
1 'polypeptide(L)'
;MKKTTRIITILIFIFLYIPMAVLIVASFNTGKDITEFDGFTLHQYAELFRDKGLLQLLGNSLLVSTLASLVAMVFGTVAAVGINGLRPKMRNVVMSLTNIPMTNPDIVTGVSLSLLFVFVGTKMLGQRDSLTFGTLLIAHITFNLPYVILNVMPKLRQMDNSLTDAAMDLGCTPWQAFYKVTLPEIMPGVVAGTIMAFTMSLDDFVISYFVSGPSFVTLPVEIYSYTKKPIHPKIYAMFTLLFALIFVLMVTMNLLQVRSDRKRSKEQTRMPSRGVQLARRIVACVLAAALLVGCGFWFINGRKSEQVTINVYNWGQYISDGSDDTLDVIAAFEEAYPNIKVNYSTYDSNEIMYAKLANGGITVDVIIPSDYMIGRLIHEDMLLELDFDNIPNYQYIDENFKNTSYDPQNKYSVPYTWGTVGLLYNTKYVDEADVTGWELLWNEKYTGKILTFGNSRDAFGVTQYLLGYDVNSTDRAELQKCAEKLKEQKPVLQNYVMDEIFAIMENEEAWIAPYYAGDCLTMMDNNPDLDFYLPEDQGFNLFIDAMCIPKCASQKEAAETFINFLCEPEIAAGNMEWIGYGTPLSAAKEYMDPEILEDPVTYPSQEVLANGTSFAYLPDEITRYVEELFMKVRNG
;
A
#
# COMPACT_ATOMS: atom_id res chain seq x y z
N MET A 1 36.30 29.70 11.08
CA MET A 1 35.89 28.56 10.30
C MET A 1 35.34 27.38 11.13
N LYS A 2 36.09 26.78 12.06
CA LYS A 2 35.63 25.60 12.82
C LYS A 2 34.31 25.76 13.59
N LYS A 3 34.00 26.92 14.19
CA LYS A 3 32.73 27.13 14.93
C LYS A 3 31.53 27.26 14.00
N THR A 4 31.66 28.05 12.93
CA THR A 4 30.59 28.24 11.92
C THR A 4 30.26 26.93 11.20
N THR A 5 31.27 26.16 10.78
CA THR A 5 31.07 24.86 10.17
C THR A 5 30.34 23.90 11.11
N ARG A 6 30.70 23.91 12.39
CA ARG A 6 30.02 23.06 13.39
C ARG A 6 28.55 23.45 13.59
N ILE A 7 28.25 24.75 13.63
CA ILE A 7 26.87 25.25 13.75
C ILE A 7 26.06 24.85 12.52
N ILE A 8 26.58 25.08 11.32
CA ILE A 8 25.92 24.69 10.07
C ILE A 8 25.65 23.18 10.03
N THR A 9 26.66 22.37 10.42
CA THR A 9 26.48 20.90 10.48
C THR A 9 25.36 20.51 11.44
N ILE A 10 25.31 21.12 12.64
CA ILE A 10 24.25 20.85 13.63
C ILE A 10 22.88 21.25 13.07
N LEU A 11 22.77 22.41 12.44
CA LEU A 11 21.51 22.87 11.84
C LEU A 11 21.03 21.94 10.73
N ILE A 12 21.95 21.46 9.88
CA ILE A 12 21.60 20.46 8.85
C ILE A 12 21.09 19.16 9.49
N PHE A 13 21.76 18.67 10.54
CA PHE A 13 21.28 17.47 11.23
C PHE A 13 19.93 17.68 11.90
N ILE A 14 19.72 18.82 12.57
CA ILE A 14 18.41 19.14 13.15
C ILE A 14 17.35 19.13 12.06
N PHE A 15 17.57 19.83 10.93
CA PHE A 15 16.63 19.90 9.83
C PHE A 15 16.30 18.50 9.26
N LEU A 16 17.29 17.61 9.11
CA LEU A 16 17.09 16.25 8.59
C LEU A 16 16.29 15.36 9.56
N TYR A 17 16.43 15.57 10.89
CA TYR A 17 15.79 14.71 11.88
C TYR A 17 14.51 15.28 12.49
N ILE A 18 14.14 16.55 12.21
CA ILE A 18 12.88 17.16 12.68
C ILE A 18 11.66 16.31 12.29
N PRO A 19 11.46 15.86 11.02
CA PRO A 19 10.29 15.08 10.67
C PRO A 19 10.17 13.79 11.48
N MET A 20 11.30 13.12 11.73
CA MET A 20 11.33 11.91 12.55
C MET A 20 11.01 12.20 14.02
N ALA A 21 11.49 13.34 14.55
CA ALA A 21 11.18 13.75 15.91
C ALA A 21 9.69 14.08 16.08
N VAL A 22 9.07 14.69 15.08
CA VAL A 22 7.62 14.97 15.06
C VAL A 22 6.83 13.64 15.10
N LEU A 23 7.16 12.67 14.26
CA LEU A 23 6.51 11.36 14.28
C LEU A 23 6.67 10.63 15.62
N ILE A 24 7.87 10.71 16.23
CA ILE A 24 8.10 10.13 17.56
C ILE A 24 7.24 10.80 18.62
N VAL A 25 7.10 12.13 18.59
CA VAL A 25 6.25 12.87 19.54
C VAL A 25 4.78 12.52 19.29
N ALA A 26 4.33 12.52 18.03
CA ALA A 26 2.96 12.14 17.65
C ALA A 26 2.59 10.73 18.12
N SER A 27 3.54 9.78 18.14
CA SER A 27 3.29 8.41 18.62
C SER A 27 2.93 8.31 20.10
N PHE A 28 3.20 9.38 20.88
CA PHE A 28 2.84 9.49 22.29
C PHE A 28 1.67 10.45 22.54
N ASN A 29 1.07 11.02 21.49
CA ASN A 29 -0.04 11.95 21.61
C ASN A 29 -1.35 11.21 21.92
N THR A 30 -2.21 11.82 22.76
CA THR A 30 -3.57 11.35 23.02
C THR A 30 -4.54 11.73 21.90
N GLY A 31 -4.30 12.86 21.22
CA GLY A 31 -5.08 13.33 20.10
C GLY A 31 -4.73 12.65 18.78
N LYS A 32 -5.64 12.71 17.81
CA LYS A 32 -5.42 12.21 16.43
C LYS A 32 -4.63 13.21 15.58
N ASP A 33 -4.67 14.50 15.92
CA ASP A 33 -3.96 15.56 15.21
C ASP A 33 -2.46 15.58 15.55
N ILE A 34 -1.60 15.67 14.52
CA ILE A 34 -0.15 15.74 14.65
C ILE A 34 0.29 17.16 15.05
N THR A 35 -0.51 18.17 14.76
CA THR A 35 -0.17 19.58 14.94
C THR A 35 -0.37 20.05 16.38
N GLU A 36 -1.27 19.41 17.13
CA GLU A 36 -1.55 19.72 18.52
C GLU A 36 -1.18 18.56 19.45
N PHE A 37 -0.49 18.85 20.54
CA PHE A 37 -0.11 17.85 21.53
C PHE A 37 -1.04 17.92 22.74
N ASP A 38 -2.04 17.02 22.78
CA ASP A 38 -3.11 17.02 23.80
C ASP A 38 -2.70 16.31 25.09
N GLY A 39 -1.67 15.47 25.05
CA GLY A 39 -1.19 14.78 26.23
C GLY A 39 -0.34 13.56 25.93
N PHE A 40 0.35 13.05 26.96
CA PHE A 40 1.20 11.87 26.83
C PHE A 40 0.41 10.58 27.09
N THR A 41 0.49 9.63 26.14
CA THR A 41 -0.08 8.29 26.29
C THR A 41 0.83 7.18 25.75
N LEU A 42 0.66 5.97 26.26
CA LEU A 42 1.22 4.74 25.68
C LEU A 42 0.12 3.85 25.05
N HIS A 43 -1.09 4.37 24.96
CA HIS A 43 -2.24 3.64 24.44
C HIS A 43 -1.97 3.16 23.00
N GLN A 44 -1.43 4.01 22.14
CA GLN A 44 -1.10 3.72 20.75
C GLN A 44 -0.19 2.49 20.58
N TYR A 45 0.77 2.32 21.51
CA TYR A 45 1.63 1.13 21.52
C TYR A 45 0.90 -0.12 21.98
N ALA A 46 -0.01 0.01 22.96
CA ALA A 46 -0.82 -1.12 23.42
C ALA A 46 -1.79 -1.59 22.32
N GLU A 47 -2.39 -0.67 21.59
CA GLU A 47 -3.26 -0.93 20.45
C GLU A 47 -2.47 -1.57 19.30
N LEU A 48 -1.31 -1.05 18.94
CA LEU A 48 -0.42 -1.64 17.94
C LEU A 48 -0.10 -3.11 18.24
N PHE A 49 0.21 -3.45 19.51
CA PHE A 49 0.52 -4.84 19.88
C PHE A 49 -0.72 -5.75 19.95
N ARG A 50 -1.93 -5.20 19.96
CA ARG A 50 -3.18 -5.97 19.84
C ARG A 50 -3.56 -6.22 18.38
N ASP A 51 -3.15 -5.34 17.48
CA ASP A 51 -3.43 -5.44 16.04
C ASP A 51 -2.62 -6.58 15.40
N LYS A 52 -3.28 -7.73 15.24
CA LYS A 52 -2.65 -8.93 14.67
C LYS A 52 -2.31 -8.75 13.18
N GLY A 53 -3.11 -7.97 12.44
CA GLY A 53 -2.91 -7.68 11.02
C GLY A 53 -1.59 -6.92 10.81
N LEU A 54 -1.41 -5.79 11.51
CA LEU A 54 -0.19 -4.99 11.44
C LEU A 54 1.05 -5.77 11.89
N LEU A 55 0.94 -6.57 12.95
CA LEU A 55 2.04 -7.42 13.41
C LEU A 55 2.41 -8.50 12.40
N GLN A 56 1.44 -9.06 11.69
CA GLN A 56 1.68 -10.01 10.60
C GLN A 56 2.41 -9.35 9.43
N LEU A 57 1.98 -8.16 8.99
CA LEU A 57 2.63 -7.37 7.94
C LEU A 57 4.08 -7.01 8.30
N LEU A 58 4.31 -6.59 9.54
CA LEU A 58 5.66 -6.35 10.09
C LEU A 58 6.49 -7.64 10.05
N GLY A 59 5.92 -8.77 10.48
CA GLY A 59 6.54 -10.08 10.42
C GLY A 59 6.92 -10.49 9.00
N ASN A 60 6.03 -10.28 8.04
CA ASN A 60 6.26 -10.54 6.61
C ASN A 60 7.46 -9.74 6.07
N SER A 61 7.50 -8.43 6.35
CA SER A 61 8.59 -7.55 5.92
C SER A 61 9.94 -7.94 6.54
N LEU A 62 9.96 -8.24 7.83
CA LEU A 62 11.17 -8.71 8.51
C LEU A 62 11.65 -10.05 7.96
N LEU A 63 10.74 -10.96 7.64
CA LEU A 63 11.07 -12.27 7.08
C LEU A 63 11.71 -12.14 5.69
N VAL A 64 11.06 -11.40 4.77
CA VAL A 64 11.59 -11.18 3.41
C VAL A 64 12.94 -10.48 3.47
N SER A 65 13.05 -9.38 4.22
CA SER A 65 14.28 -8.58 4.33
C SER A 65 15.44 -9.38 4.91
N THR A 66 15.17 -10.20 5.94
CA THR A 66 16.18 -11.05 6.55
C THR A 66 16.64 -12.13 5.58
N LEU A 67 15.73 -12.87 4.98
CA LEU A 67 16.07 -13.95 4.05
C LEU A 67 16.78 -13.41 2.81
N ALA A 68 16.24 -12.35 2.21
CA ALA A 68 16.83 -11.73 1.01
C ALA A 68 18.24 -11.21 1.28
N SER A 69 18.46 -10.50 2.40
CA SER A 69 19.78 -9.96 2.75
C SER A 69 20.80 -11.05 3.07
N LEU A 70 20.39 -12.15 3.72
CA LEU A 70 21.28 -13.28 4.01
C LEU A 70 21.68 -14.03 2.73
N VAL A 71 20.74 -14.26 1.83
CA VAL A 71 21.02 -14.88 0.53
C VAL A 71 21.90 -13.96 -0.32
N ALA A 72 21.57 -12.66 -0.38
CA ALA A 72 22.37 -11.66 -1.08
C ALA A 72 23.78 -11.53 -0.48
N MET A 73 23.94 -11.65 0.83
CA MET A 73 25.25 -11.69 1.51
C MET A 73 26.14 -12.80 0.95
N VAL A 74 25.61 -14.01 0.84
CA VAL A 74 26.38 -15.16 0.33
C VAL A 74 26.72 -14.97 -1.14
N PHE A 75 25.71 -14.78 -1.99
CA PHE A 75 25.93 -14.64 -3.44
C PHE A 75 26.69 -13.38 -3.80
N GLY A 76 26.41 -12.25 -3.17
CA GLY A 76 27.10 -10.99 -3.40
C GLY A 76 28.57 -11.03 -2.98
N THR A 77 28.88 -11.70 -1.85
CA THR A 77 30.27 -11.91 -1.42
C THR A 77 31.04 -12.80 -2.41
N VAL A 78 30.45 -13.92 -2.83
CA VAL A 78 31.05 -14.81 -3.83
C VAL A 78 31.24 -14.09 -5.16
N ALA A 79 30.23 -13.33 -5.62
CA ALA A 79 30.32 -12.51 -6.83
C ALA A 79 31.43 -11.45 -6.72
N ALA A 80 31.55 -10.74 -5.60
CA ALA A 80 32.59 -9.74 -5.39
C ALA A 80 33.99 -10.36 -5.47
N VAL A 81 34.20 -11.54 -4.86
CA VAL A 81 35.48 -12.27 -4.96
C VAL A 81 35.77 -12.68 -6.41
N GLY A 82 34.77 -13.21 -7.12
CA GLY A 82 34.89 -13.56 -8.54
C GLY A 82 35.23 -12.34 -9.42
N ILE A 83 34.52 -11.23 -9.23
CA ILE A 83 34.74 -9.97 -9.96
C ILE A 83 36.14 -9.42 -9.67
N ASN A 84 36.63 -9.52 -8.43
CA ASN A 84 37.98 -9.06 -8.07
C ASN A 84 39.09 -9.82 -8.82
N GLY A 85 38.86 -11.10 -9.10
CA GLY A 85 39.78 -11.95 -9.88
C GLY A 85 39.78 -11.68 -11.40
N LEU A 86 38.84 -10.89 -11.93
CA LEU A 86 38.78 -10.58 -13.35
C LEU A 86 39.87 -9.61 -13.80
N ARG A 87 40.23 -9.67 -15.10
CA ARG A 87 41.09 -8.68 -15.73
C ARG A 87 40.48 -7.27 -15.61
N PRO A 88 41.28 -6.19 -15.43
CA PRO A 88 40.78 -4.83 -15.15
C PRO A 88 39.68 -4.34 -16.09
N LYS A 89 39.78 -4.59 -17.40
CA LYS A 89 38.75 -4.19 -18.37
C LYS A 89 37.43 -4.93 -18.13
N MET A 90 37.47 -6.25 -17.99
CA MET A 90 36.27 -7.05 -17.72
C MET A 90 35.63 -6.72 -16.36
N ARG A 91 36.46 -6.52 -15.34
CA ARG A 91 36.01 -6.10 -14.02
C ARG A 91 35.22 -4.79 -14.07
N ASN A 92 35.74 -3.79 -14.80
CA ASN A 92 35.07 -2.49 -14.96
C ASN A 92 33.74 -2.63 -15.69
N VAL A 93 33.66 -3.45 -16.75
CA VAL A 93 32.40 -3.73 -17.46
C VAL A 93 31.37 -4.39 -16.52
N VAL A 94 31.79 -5.45 -15.83
CA VAL A 94 30.90 -6.17 -14.90
C VAL A 94 30.43 -5.24 -13.78
N MET A 95 31.31 -4.42 -13.21
CA MET A 95 30.94 -3.44 -12.18
C MET A 95 29.97 -2.37 -12.70
N SER A 96 30.14 -1.92 -13.95
CA SER A 96 29.17 -1.00 -14.56
C SER A 96 27.80 -1.66 -14.74
N LEU A 97 27.77 -2.92 -15.19
CA LEU A 97 26.53 -3.69 -15.30
C LEU A 97 25.86 -3.93 -13.94
N THR A 98 26.66 -4.19 -12.89
CA THR A 98 26.15 -4.36 -11.52
C THR A 98 25.49 -3.09 -10.98
N ASN A 99 25.93 -1.91 -11.45
CA ASN A 99 25.34 -0.64 -11.00
C ASN A 99 24.05 -0.26 -11.73
N ILE A 100 23.74 -0.86 -12.88
CA ILE A 100 22.52 -0.54 -13.66
C ILE A 100 21.25 -0.69 -12.83
N PRO A 101 21.00 -1.79 -12.09
CA PRO A 101 19.80 -1.94 -11.31
C PRO A 101 19.61 -0.85 -10.23
N MET A 102 20.70 -0.29 -9.71
CA MET A 102 20.65 0.77 -8.68
C MET A 102 20.34 2.16 -9.27
N THR A 103 20.58 2.36 -10.57
CA THR A 103 20.32 3.63 -11.25
C THR A 103 19.02 3.60 -12.07
N ASN A 104 18.46 2.41 -12.27
CA ASN A 104 17.19 2.24 -12.95
C ASN A 104 16.04 2.62 -12.00
N PRO A 105 15.00 3.34 -12.45
CA PRO A 105 13.83 3.60 -11.61
C PRO A 105 13.20 2.30 -11.08
N ASP A 106 12.90 2.26 -9.78
CA ASP A 106 12.38 1.06 -9.11
C ASP A 106 11.07 0.57 -9.73
N ILE A 107 10.22 1.49 -10.20
CA ILE A 107 8.99 1.18 -10.94
C ILE A 107 9.28 0.31 -12.18
N VAL A 108 10.27 0.70 -12.98
CA VAL A 108 10.65 -0.05 -14.20
C VAL A 108 11.15 -1.45 -13.84
N THR A 109 11.94 -1.54 -12.78
CA THR A 109 12.45 -2.82 -12.26
C THR A 109 11.32 -3.69 -11.73
N GLY A 110 10.41 -3.14 -10.93
CA GLY A 110 9.26 -3.84 -10.35
C GLY A 110 8.32 -4.38 -11.42
N VAL A 111 7.90 -3.53 -12.36
CA VAL A 111 7.03 -3.95 -13.48
C VAL A 111 7.70 -5.02 -14.34
N SER A 112 8.98 -4.85 -14.68
CA SER A 112 9.70 -5.83 -15.51
C SER A 112 9.81 -7.19 -14.84
N LEU A 113 10.11 -7.21 -13.53
CA LEU A 113 10.16 -8.45 -12.74
C LEU A 113 8.77 -9.10 -12.62
N SER A 114 7.73 -8.31 -12.37
CA SER A 114 6.35 -8.81 -12.31
C SER A 114 5.96 -9.50 -13.60
N LEU A 115 6.14 -8.85 -14.75
CA LEU A 115 5.86 -9.42 -16.07
C LEU A 115 6.66 -10.71 -16.34
N LEU A 116 7.94 -10.72 -15.95
CA LEU A 116 8.78 -11.91 -16.08
C LEU A 116 8.25 -13.06 -15.22
N PHE A 117 7.90 -12.80 -13.96
CA PHE A 117 7.39 -13.82 -13.05
C PHE A 117 6.04 -14.37 -13.49
N VAL A 118 5.13 -13.51 -13.94
CA VAL A 118 3.85 -13.93 -14.52
C VAL A 118 4.08 -14.78 -15.78
N PHE A 119 4.94 -14.34 -16.69
CA PHE A 119 5.25 -15.11 -17.91
C PHE A 119 5.85 -16.48 -17.58
N VAL A 120 6.85 -16.54 -16.70
CA VAL A 120 7.47 -17.83 -16.31
C VAL A 120 6.48 -18.69 -15.54
N GLY A 121 5.79 -18.14 -14.56
CA GLY A 121 4.84 -18.88 -13.73
C GLY A 121 3.67 -19.43 -14.52
N THR A 122 2.95 -18.59 -15.26
CA THR A 122 1.75 -19.00 -16.00
C THR A 122 2.07 -19.78 -17.28
N LYS A 123 3.00 -19.28 -18.12
CA LYS A 123 3.26 -19.87 -19.45
C LYS A 123 4.25 -21.02 -19.42
N MET A 124 5.25 -21.01 -18.52
CA MET A 124 6.27 -22.06 -18.48
C MET A 124 5.97 -23.14 -17.42
N LEU A 125 5.48 -22.74 -16.25
CA LEU A 125 5.24 -23.65 -15.13
C LEU A 125 3.77 -24.03 -14.95
N GLY A 126 2.83 -23.39 -15.65
CA GLY A 126 1.40 -23.65 -15.56
C GLY A 126 0.78 -23.33 -14.20
N GLN A 127 1.41 -22.44 -13.44
CA GLN A 127 0.95 -22.04 -12.11
C GLN A 127 -0.13 -20.97 -12.25
N ARG A 128 -1.20 -21.06 -11.44
CA ARG A 128 -2.23 -20.01 -11.34
C ARG A 128 -1.68 -18.80 -10.57
N ASP A 129 -1.01 -19.05 -9.44
CA ASP A 129 -0.35 -18.04 -8.62
C ASP A 129 1.12 -17.92 -9.00
N SER A 130 1.46 -16.89 -9.75
CA SER A 130 2.83 -16.61 -10.17
C SER A 130 3.50 -15.56 -9.29
N LEU A 131 2.73 -14.68 -8.64
CA LEU A 131 3.21 -13.67 -7.69
C LEU A 131 3.00 -14.18 -6.26
N THR A 132 4.07 -14.66 -5.66
CA THR A 132 4.07 -15.34 -4.37
C THR A 132 5.23 -14.84 -3.49
N PHE A 133 5.30 -15.29 -2.25
CA PHE A 133 6.47 -15.10 -1.39
C PHE A 133 7.80 -15.44 -2.11
N GLY A 134 7.82 -16.50 -2.93
CA GLY A 134 9.02 -16.91 -3.67
C GLY A 134 9.49 -15.88 -4.69
N THR A 135 8.57 -15.31 -5.47
CA THR A 135 8.88 -14.27 -6.46
C THR A 135 9.29 -12.96 -5.80
N LEU A 136 8.62 -12.57 -4.72
CA LEU A 136 8.99 -11.43 -3.90
C LEU A 136 10.41 -11.61 -3.32
N LEU A 137 10.73 -12.76 -2.77
CA LEU A 137 12.05 -13.05 -2.22
C LEU A 137 13.14 -12.99 -3.32
N ILE A 138 12.88 -13.55 -4.52
CA ILE A 138 13.83 -13.50 -5.64
C ILE A 138 14.05 -12.05 -6.09
N ALA A 139 12.99 -11.23 -6.17
CA ALA A 139 13.11 -9.82 -6.51
C ALA A 139 14.00 -9.08 -5.51
N HIS A 140 13.75 -9.26 -4.21
CA HIS A 140 14.54 -8.65 -3.14
C HIS A 140 16.00 -9.12 -3.12
N ILE A 141 16.27 -10.40 -3.39
CA ILE A 141 17.64 -10.89 -3.55
C ILE A 141 18.32 -10.19 -4.72
N THR A 142 17.63 -10.09 -5.86
CA THR A 142 18.18 -9.54 -7.10
C THR A 142 18.62 -8.09 -6.92
N PHE A 143 17.77 -7.24 -6.34
CA PHE A 143 18.11 -5.85 -6.15
C PHE A 143 19.09 -5.60 -4.99
N ASN A 144 19.18 -6.52 -4.01
CA ASN A 144 20.10 -6.46 -2.89
C ASN A 144 21.54 -6.84 -3.26
N LEU A 145 21.76 -7.67 -4.28
CA LEU A 145 23.07 -8.13 -4.71
C LEU A 145 24.09 -7.00 -4.98
N PRO A 146 23.74 -5.93 -5.73
CA PRO A 146 24.65 -4.81 -5.98
C PRO A 146 25.14 -4.15 -4.69
N TYR A 147 24.28 -3.96 -3.71
CA TYR A 147 24.65 -3.31 -2.42
C TYR A 147 25.71 -4.11 -1.67
N VAL A 148 25.57 -5.43 -1.64
CA VAL A 148 26.59 -6.30 -1.02
C VAL A 148 27.89 -6.26 -1.79
N ILE A 149 27.86 -6.40 -3.13
CA ILE A 149 29.05 -6.36 -3.99
C ILE A 149 29.82 -5.05 -3.79
N LEU A 150 29.12 -3.90 -3.80
CA LEU A 150 29.73 -2.58 -3.65
C LEU A 150 30.36 -2.33 -2.29
N ASN A 151 29.84 -2.96 -1.23
CA ASN A 151 30.42 -2.85 0.11
C ASN A 151 31.61 -3.80 0.33
N VAL A 152 31.63 -4.96 -0.33
CA VAL A 152 32.69 -5.96 -0.22
C VAL A 152 33.89 -5.62 -1.11
N MET A 153 33.67 -5.11 -2.34
CA MET A 153 34.73 -4.81 -3.29
C MET A 153 35.83 -3.86 -2.78
N PRO A 154 35.54 -2.75 -2.08
CA PRO A 154 36.59 -1.89 -1.52
C PRO A 154 37.48 -2.61 -0.52
N LYS A 155 36.91 -3.53 0.30
CA LYS A 155 37.68 -4.31 1.27
C LYS A 155 38.58 -5.33 0.58
N LEU A 156 38.11 -5.98 -0.47
CA LEU A 156 38.95 -6.87 -1.31
C LEU A 156 40.11 -6.12 -1.97
N ARG A 157 39.88 -4.88 -2.44
CA ARG A 157 40.92 -4.05 -3.07
C ARG A 157 41.95 -3.50 -2.07
N GLN A 158 41.53 -3.31 -0.79
CA GLN A 158 42.41 -2.82 0.28
C GLN A 158 43.22 -3.95 0.93
N MET A 159 42.84 -5.19 0.69
CA MET A 159 43.52 -6.38 1.22
C MET A 159 44.86 -6.57 0.51
N ASP A 160 45.90 -6.90 1.27
CA ASP A 160 47.19 -7.31 0.70
C ASP A 160 47.09 -8.75 0.17
N ASN A 161 47.22 -8.92 -1.13
CA ASN A 161 47.14 -10.24 -1.77
C ASN A 161 48.25 -11.20 -1.30
N SER A 162 49.38 -10.67 -0.83
CA SER A 162 50.49 -11.46 -0.28
C SER A 162 50.07 -12.34 0.94
N LEU A 163 49.06 -11.92 1.68
CA LEU A 163 48.50 -12.69 2.81
C LEU A 163 47.87 -14.01 2.36
N THR A 164 47.16 -13.98 1.23
CA THR A 164 46.54 -15.18 0.67
C THR A 164 47.61 -16.11 0.08
N ASP A 165 48.61 -15.56 -0.61
CA ASP A 165 49.73 -16.30 -1.18
C ASP A 165 50.58 -16.95 -0.07
N ALA A 166 50.90 -16.22 1.00
CA ALA A 166 51.60 -16.75 2.16
C ALA A 166 50.84 -17.88 2.85
N ALA A 167 49.51 -17.80 2.91
CA ALA A 167 48.71 -18.89 3.47
C ALA A 167 48.77 -20.16 2.61
N MET A 168 48.80 -20.01 1.28
CA MET A 168 48.98 -21.13 0.34
C MET A 168 50.37 -21.73 0.44
N ASP A 169 51.42 -20.89 0.54
CA ASP A 169 52.80 -21.33 0.75
C ASP A 169 52.96 -22.13 2.08
N LEU A 170 52.19 -21.81 3.09
CA LEU A 170 52.11 -22.57 4.36
C LEU A 170 51.24 -23.82 4.26
N GLY A 171 50.81 -24.23 3.06
CA GLY A 171 50.08 -25.47 2.81
C GLY A 171 48.56 -25.39 2.92
N CYS A 172 47.98 -24.19 2.96
CA CYS A 172 46.53 -24.04 2.87
C CYS A 172 46.05 -24.30 1.42
N THR A 173 44.94 -25.00 1.25
CA THR A 173 44.25 -25.04 -0.04
C THR A 173 43.64 -23.67 -0.34
N PRO A 174 43.36 -23.32 -1.62
CA PRO A 174 42.72 -22.05 -1.97
C PRO A 174 41.43 -21.76 -1.17
N TRP A 175 40.64 -22.79 -0.93
CA TRP A 175 39.42 -22.69 -0.09
C TRP A 175 39.73 -22.41 1.38
N GLN A 176 40.77 -23.03 1.91
CA GLN A 176 41.22 -22.76 3.28
C GLN A 176 41.80 -21.35 3.43
N ALA A 177 42.58 -20.88 2.44
CA ALA A 177 43.11 -19.51 2.40
C ALA A 177 41.97 -18.49 2.32
N PHE A 178 40.95 -18.74 1.48
CA PHE A 178 39.74 -17.90 1.44
C PHE A 178 39.04 -17.82 2.80
N TYR A 179 38.70 -18.97 3.40
CA TYR A 179 37.92 -19.00 4.64
C TYR A 179 38.70 -18.52 5.87
N LYS A 180 40.00 -18.80 5.95
CA LYS A 180 40.84 -18.46 7.11
C LYS A 180 41.47 -17.07 7.03
N VAL A 181 41.72 -16.55 5.83
CA VAL A 181 42.42 -15.27 5.59
C VAL A 181 41.54 -14.26 4.92
N THR A 182 41.03 -14.51 3.69
CA THR A 182 40.30 -13.56 2.91
C THR A 182 38.96 -13.16 3.55
N LEU A 183 38.12 -14.13 3.90
CA LEU A 183 36.78 -13.88 4.45
C LEU A 183 36.81 -13.10 5.78
N PRO A 184 37.67 -13.43 6.77
CA PRO A 184 37.80 -12.62 7.98
C PRO A 184 38.25 -11.19 7.70
N GLU A 185 39.09 -10.96 6.69
CA GLU A 185 39.62 -9.66 6.31
C GLU A 185 38.56 -8.76 5.68
N ILE A 186 37.70 -9.31 4.82
CA ILE A 186 36.61 -8.58 4.17
C ILE A 186 35.32 -8.54 5.01
N MET A 187 35.26 -9.25 6.13
CA MET A 187 34.05 -9.36 6.97
C MET A 187 33.41 -8.01 7.33
N PRO A 188 34.15 -6.93 7.62
CA PRO A 188 33.53 -5.62 7.84
C PRO A 188 32.73 -5.10 6.64
N GLY A 189 33.20 -5.39 5.41
CA GLY A 189 32.49 -5.05 4.18
C GLY A 189 31.26 -5.94 3.96
N VAL A 190 31.38 -7.23 4.25
CA VAL A 190 30.26 -8.18 4.16
C VAL A 190 29.13 -7.80 5.12
N VAL A 191 29.45 -7.50 6.38
CA VAL A 191 28.46 -7.08 7.38
C VAL A 191 27.80 -5.75 6.98
N ALA A 192 28.60 -4.78 6.54
CA ALA A 192 28.05 -3.49 6.09
C ALA A 192 27.11 -3.65 4.90
N GLY A 193 27.51 -4.45 3.89
CA GLY A 193 26.68 -4.73 2.73
C GLY A 193 25.39 -5.48 3.07
N THR A 194 25.46 -6.41 4.03
CA THR A 194 24.28 -7.16 4.47
C THR A 194 23.28 -6.28 5.20
N ILE A 195 23.76 -5.39 6.09
CA ILE A 195 22.85 -4.48 6.81
C ILE A 195 22.24 -3.46 5.85
N MET A 196 23.01 -2.96 4.89
CA MET A 196 22.47 -2.07 3.85
C MET A 196 21.41 -2.79 3.01
N ALA A 197 21.66 -4.02 2.58
CA ALA A 197 20.71 -4.85 1.87
C ALA A 197 19.44 -5.10 2.70
N PHE A 198 19.58 -5.39 4.01
CA PHE A 198 18.45 -5.55 4.92
C PHE A 198 17.61 -4.28 5.02
N THR A 199 18.24 -3.12 5.21
CA THR A 199 17.54 -1.83 5.34
C THR A 199 16.81 -1.48 4.05
N MET A 200 17.45 -1.63 2.89
CA MET A 200 16.84 -1.38 1.58
C MET A 200 15.66 -2.32 1.30
N SER A 201 15.78 -3.59 1.71
CA SER A 201 14.71 -4.57 1.56
C SER A 201 13.54 -4.34 2.52
N LEU A 202 13.80 -3.81 3.72
CA LEU A 202 12.76 -3.53 4.72
C LEU A 202 11.88 -2.34 4.33
N ASP A 203 12.48 -1.35 3.69
CA ASP A 203 11.83 -0.08 3.28
C ASP A 203 11.33 -0.12 1.83
N ASP A 204 11.48 -1.26 1.13
CA ASP A 204 11.05 -1.36 -0.26
C ASP A 204 9.53 -1.42 -0.38
N PHE A 205 8.97 -0.37 -0.96
CA PHE A 205 7.57 -0.29 -1.37
C PHE A 205 7.41 -0.69 -2.84
N VAL A 206 8.18 -0.06 -3.74
CA VAL A 206 7.89 -0.07 -5.18
C VAL A 206 8.01 -1.46 -5.78
N ILE A 207 9.11 -2.15 -5.56
CA ILE A 207 9.32 -3.50 -6.12
C ILE A 207 8.31 -4.45 -5.47
N SER A 208 8.16 -4.37 -4.13
CA SER A 208 7.18 -5.18 -3.40
C SER A 208 5.76 -5.02 -3.95
N TYR A 209 5.33 -3.80 -4.23
CA TYR A 209 4.00 -3.49 -4.76
C TYR A 209 3.67 -4.22 -6.07
N PHE A 210 4.65 -4.28 -6.99
CA PHE A 210 4.46 -4.92 -8.30
C PHE A 210 4.66 -6.43 -8.29
N VAL A 211 5.48 -6.99 -7.39
CA VAL A 211 5.84 -8.42 -7.40
C VAL A 211 5.19 -9.24 -6.29
N SER A 212 4.53 -8.59 -5.31
CA SER A 212 3.72 -9.29 -4.31
C SER A 212 2.36 -9.67 -4.86
N GLY A 213 1.92 -10.88 -4.52
CA GLY A 213 0.53 -11.29 -4.68
C GLY A 213 -0.29 -10.98 -3.41
N PRO A 214 -1.62 -11.10 -3.48
CA PRO A 214 -2.51 -10.83 -2.34
C PRO A 214 -2.28 -11.79 -1.16
N SER A 215 -1.70 -12.95 -1.40
CA SER A 215 -1.40 -13.94 -0.36
C SER A 215 -0.21 -13.57 0.56
N PHE A 216 0.63 -12.61 0.17
CA PHE A 216 1.79 -12.19 0.94
C PHE A 216 2.11 -10.72 0.70
N VAL A 217 1.60 -9.86 1.56
CA VAL A 217 1.79 -8.40 1.50
C VAL A 217 2.85 -7.98 2.53
N THR A 218 3.66 -6.98 2.18
CA THR A 218 4.65 -6.38 3.08
C THR A 218 4.13 -5.10 3.71
N LEU A 219 4.68 -4.75 4.87
CA LEU A 219 4.27 -3.56 5.60
C LEU A 219 4.37 -2.24 4.79
N PRO A 220 5.45 -1.95 4.02
CA PRO A 220 5.51 -0.72 3.22
C PRO A 220 4.39 -0.60 2.19
N VAL A 221 3.92 -1.72 1.65
CA VAL A 221 2.80 -1.73 0.68
C VAL A 221 1.51 -1.34 1.37
N GLU A 222 1.23 -1.89 2.54
CA GLU A 222 0.02 -1.56 3.30
C GLU A 222 0.07 -0.14 3.88
N ILE A 223 1.23 0.29 4.39
CA ILE A 223 1.42 1.67 4.89
C ILE A 223 1.07 2.70 3.82
N TYR A 224 1.43 2.47 2.56
CA TYR A 224 1.09 3.37 1.47
C TYR A 224 -0.44 3.53 1.33
N SER A 225 -1.20 2.45 1.53
CA SER A 225 -2.67 2.52 1.58
C SER A 225 -3.16 3.42 2.72
N TYR A 226 -2.55 3.31 3.91
CA TYR A 226 -2.91 4.16 5.06
C TYR A 226 -2.53 5.64 4.89
N THR A 227 -1.56 6.00 4.03
CA THR A 227 -1.18 7.41 3.83
C THR A 227 -2.19 8.22 3.02
N LYS A 228 -3.21 7.59 2.46
CA LYS A 228 -4.23 8.23 1.63
C LYS A 228 -5.32 8.92 2.45
N LYS A 229 -5.58 8.44 3.65
CA LYS A 229 -6.51 9.02 4.63
C LYS A 229 -5.73 9.50 5.86
N PRO A 230 -6.33 10.24 6.78
CA PRO A 230 -5.68 10.62 8.04
C PRO A 230 -5.12 9.38 8.74
N ILE A 231 -3.80 9.43 9.02
CA ILE A 231 -3.07 8.27 9.54
C ILE A 231 -3.43 8.06 11.01
N HIS A 232 -3.96 6.89 11.35
CA HIS A 232 -4.26 6.55 12.75
C HIS A 232 -2.98 6.57 13.62
N PRO A 233 -3.00 7.14 14.85
CA PRO A 233 -1.82 7.28 15.70
C PRO A 233 -1.05 5.99 16.01
N LYS A 234 -1.69 4.82 15.99
CA LYS A 234 -1.01 3.50 16.12
C LYS A 234 0.07 3.29 15.05
N ILE A 235 -0.10 3.89 13.86
CA ILE A 235 0.87 3.79 12.76
C ILE A 235 2.14 4.62 13.09
N TYR A 236 1.99 5.79 13.75
CA TYR A 236 3.15 6.55 14.22
C TYR A 236 3.95 5.79 15.28
N ALA A 237 3.27 5.03 16.16
CA ALA A 237 3.94 4.14 17.12
C ALA A 237 4.73 3.04 16.41
N MET A 238 4.20 2.47 15.34
CA MET A 238 4.89 1.48 14.51
C MET A 238 6.11 2.07 13.80
N PHE A 239 5.99 3.25 13.17
CA PHE A 239 7.13 3.94 12.56
C PHE A 239 8.24 4.23 13.57
N THR A 240 7.85 4.65 14.78
CA THR A 240 8.79 4.91 15.88
C THR A 240 9.56 3.66 16.27
N LEU A 241 8.90 2.52 16.38
CA LEU A 241 9.55 1.23 16.67
C LEU A 241 10.49 0.78 15.55
N LEU A 242 10.05 0.90 14.29
CA LEU A 242 10.88 0.57 13.12
C LEU A 242 12.12 1.48 13.06
N PHE A 243 11.94 2.78 13.23
CA PHE A 243 13.05 3.73 13.29
C PHE A 243 14.03 3.38 14.42
N ALA A 244 13.52 3.09 15.61
CA ALA A 244 14.35 2.69 16.75
C ALA A 244 15.13 1.40 16.46
N LEU A 245 14.50 0.40 15.82
CA LEU A 245 15.14 -0.84 15.41
C LEU A 245 16.30 -0.58 14.44
N ILE A 246 16.02 0.16 13.34
CA ILE A 246 17.03 0.50 12.32
C ILE A 246 18.16 1.33 12.95
N PHE A 247 17.82 2.32 13.77
CA PHE A 247 18.80 3.17 14.46
C PHE A 247 19.74 2.36 15.36
N VAL A 248 19.20 1.46 16.19
CA VAL A 248 19.98 0.56 17.05
C VAL A 248 20.89 -0.34 16.22
N LEU A 249 20.38 -0.91 15.11
CA LEU A 249 21.19 -1.73 14.20
C LEU A 249 22.35 -0.91 13.60
N MET A 250 22.09 0.29 13.08
CA MET A 250 23.11 1.16 12.50
C MET A 250 24.15 1.62 13.53
N VAL A 251 23.72 2.01 14.74
CA VAL A 251 24.64 2.41 15.83
C VAL A 251 25.51 1.22 16.24
N THR A 252 24.91 0.06 16.40
CA THR A 252 25.64 -1.17 16.77
C THR A 252 26.69 -1.53 15.70
N MET A 253 26.31 -1.44 14.41
CA MET A 253 27.25 -1.66 13.30
C MET A 253 28.39 -0.67 13.31
N ASN A 254 28.10 0.64 13.45
CA ASN A 254 29.12 1.69 13.47
C ASN A 254 30.10 1.51 14.63
N LEU A 255 29.57 1.20 15.82
CA LEU A 255 30.41 0.90 16.99
C LEU A 255 31.30 -0.33 16.79
N LEU A 256 30.80 -1.37 16.12
CA LEU A 256 31.58 -2.56 15.79
C LEU A 256 32.66 -2.25 14.74
N GLN A 257 32.37 -1.45 13.72
CA GLN A 257 33.35 -0.99 12.73
C GLN A 257 34.45 -0.14 13.38
N VAL A 258 34.09 0.89 14.14
CA VAL A 258 35.04 1.78 14.82
C VAL A 258 35.93 0.99 15.78
N ARG A 259 35.36 0.01 16.51
CA ARG A 259 36.14 -0.87 17.39
C ARG A 259 37.09 -1.77 16.61
N SER A 260 36.68 -2.28 15.45
CA SER A 260 37.52 -3.08 14.56
C SER A 260 38.69 -2.25 14.02
N ASP A 261 38.43 -1.04 13.52
CA ASP A 261 39.46 -0.16 12.95
C ASP A 261 40.44 0.35 14.03
N ARG A 262 39.98 0.67 15.22
CA ARG A 262 40.84 1.04 16.36
C ARG A 262 41.73 -0.10 16.85
N LYS A 263 41.25 -1.36 16.78
CA LYS A 263 42.06 -2.53 17.10
C LYS A 263 43.15 -2.79 16.06
N ARG A 264 42.83 -2.64 14.76
CA ARG A 264 43.82 -2.73 13.67
C ARG A 264 44.96 -1.72 13.83
N SER A 265 44.64 -0.49 14.22
CA SER A 265 45.63 0.57 14.44
C SER A 265 46.60 0.31 15.64
N LYS A 266 46.22 -0.56 16.56
CA LYS A 266 46.99 -0.85 17.78
C LYS A 266 47.62 -2.22 17.86
N GLU A 267 47.25 -3.17 17.00
CA GLU A 267 47.68 -4.57 17.08
C GLU A 267 48.31 -5.04 15.76
N GLN A 268 49.58 -4.72 15.55
CA GLN A 268 50.41 -5.44 14.59
C GLN A 268 50.91 -6.81 15.09
N THR A 269 50.58 -7.22 16.35
CA THR A 269 51.20 -8.41 16.95
C THR A 269 50.39 -9.14 18.04
N ARG A 270 49.05 -9.25 17.98
CA ARG A 270 48.36 -10.11 18.98
C ARG A 270 47.17 -10.90 18.40
N MET A 271 47.13 -12.22 18.75
CA MET A 271 45.99 -13.08 18.46
C MET A 271 44.67 -12.47 18.98
N PRO A 272 43.53 -12.69 18.31
CA PRO A 272 42.24 -12.11 18.70
C PRO A 272 41.82 -12.57 20.10
N SER A 273 41.52 -11.61 20.97
CA SER A 273 41.09 -11.88 22.34
C SER A 273 39.78 -12.67 22.40
N ARG A 274 39.57 -13.45 23.46
CA ARG A 274 38.33 -14.22 23.73
C ARG A 274 37.04 -13.41 23.53
N GLY A 275 37.05 -12.10 23.78
CA GLY A 275 35.91 -11.21 23.60
C GLY A 275 35.52 -11.00 22.13
N VAL A 276 36.47 -10.98 21.18
CA VAL A 276 36.18 -10.89 19.74
C VAL A 276 35.62 -12.20 19.20
N GLN A 277 36.11 -13.33 19.72
CA GLN A 277 35.54 -14.64 19.39
C GLN A 277 34.11 -14.78 19.96
N LEU A 278 33.85 -14.23 21.14
CA LEU A 278 32.52 -14.19 21.76
C LEU A 278 31.56 -13.30 20.96
N ALA A 279 31.98 -12.08 20.55
CA ALA A 279 31.18 -11.21 19.74
C ALA A 279 30.85 -11.80 18.35
N ARG A 280 31.81 -12.48 17.70
CA ARG A 280 31.57 -13.24 16.45
C ARG A 280 30.58 -14.40 16.66
N ARG A 281 30.67 -15.10 17.80
CA ARG A 281 29.71 -16.14 18.16
C ARG A 281 28.32 -15.57 18.44
N ILE A 282 28.23 -14.44 19.14
CA ILE A 282 26.94 -13.76 19.39
C ILE A 282 26.29 -13.31 18.08
N VAL A 283 27.03 -12.66 17.18
CA VAL A 283 26.51 -12.27 15.85
C VAL A 283 26.09 -13.49 15.04
N ALA A 284 26.90 -14.55 15.02
CA ALA A 284 26.56 -15.81 14.35
C ALA A 284 25.35 -16.50 15.01
N CYS A 285 25.21 -16.43 16.33
CA CYS A 285 24.05 -16.96 17.06
C CYS A 285 22.79 -16.13 16.83
N VAL A 286 22.90 -14.79 16.74
CA VAL A 286 21.76 -13.90 16.41
C VAL A 286 21.30 -14.13 14.98
N LEU A 287 22.23 -14.24 14.03
CA LEU A 287 21.90 -14.59 12.63
C LEU A 287 21.32 -16.00 12.51
N ALA A 288 21.88 -16.98 13.24
CA ALA A 288 21.33 -18.34 13.29
C ALA A 288 19.96 -18.39 13.99
N ALA A 289 19.76 -17.60 15.05
CA ALA A 289 18.47 -17.47 15.73
C ALA A 289 17.43 -16.79 14.84
N ALA A 290 17.79 -15.74 14.10
CA ALA A 290 16.91 -15.10 13.10
C ALA A 290 16.54 -16.07 11.97
N LEU A 291 17.51 -16.88 11.48
CA LEU A 291 17.26 -17.96 10.52
C LEU A 291 16.34 -19.04 11.09
N LEU A 292 16.58 -19.46 12.34
CA LEU A 292 15.76 -20.48 13.00
C LEU A 292 14.36 -19.97 13.31
N VAL A 293 14.22 -18.69 13.69
CA VAL A 293 12.91 -18.03 13.88
C VAL A 293 12.20 -17.89 12.53
N GLY A 294 12.88 -17.45 11.47
CA GLY A 294 12.32 -17.37 10.13
C GLY A 294 11.94 -18.74 9.55
N CYS A 295 12.81 -19.72 9.68
CA CYS A 295 12.51 -21.11 9.28
C CYS A 295 11.45 -21.75 10.18
N GLY A 296 11.46 -21.47 11.48
CA GLY A 296 10.46 -21.95 12.43
C GLY A 296 9.07 -21.36 12.15
N PHE A 297 9.00 -20.06 11.88
CA PHE A 297 7.78 -19.38 11.48
C PHE A 297 7.25 -19.93 10.14
N TRP A 298 8.13 -20.12 9.15
CA TRP A 298 7.78 -20.77 7.87
C TRP A 298 7.33 -22.22 8.06
N PHE A 299 7.98 -22.98 8.96
CA PHE A 299 7.64 -24.39 9.22
C PHE A 299 6.34 -24.53 10.02
N ILE A 300 6.04 -23.58 10.91
CA ILE A 300 4.80 -23.53 11.68
C ILE A 300 3.63 -23.09 10.79
N ASN A 301 3.81 -22.06 9.96
CA ASN A 301 2.80 -21.61 9.01
C ASN A 301 2.71 -22.49 7.74
N GLY A 302 3.76 -23.23 7.40
CA GLY A 302 3.78 -24.16 6.28
C GLY A 302 3.23 -25.56 6.60
N ARG A 303 2.88 -25.85 7.85
CA ARG A 303 2.03 -27.01 8.14
C ARG A 303 0.63 -26.65 7.62
N LYS A 304 0.23 -27.30 6.52
CA LYS A 304 -1.16 -27.30 6.05
C LYS A 304 -2.08 -27.61 7.24
N SER A 305 -2.63 -26.58 7.84
CA SER A 305 -3.85 -26.70 8.59
C SER A 305 -4.91 -27.18 7.59
N GLU A 306 -5.89 -27.94 8.02
CA GLU A 306 -7.08 -28.25 7.20
C GLU A 306 -7.92 -26.98 6.94
N GLN A 307 -7.42 -25.80 7.32
CA GLN A 307 -8.05 -24.48 7.12
C GLN A 307 -7.98 -24.07 5.66
N VAL A 308 -9.13 -23.73 5.12
CA VAL A 308 -9.28 -23.07 3.83
C VAL A 308 -8.84 -21.61 3.98
N THR A 309 -8.05 -21.10 3.06
CA THR A 309 -7.68 -19.68 3.06
C THR A 309 -8.30 -19.00 1.87
N ILE A 310 -9.01 -17.89 2.08
CA ILE A 310 -9.54 -17.00 1.05
C ILE A 310 -8.69 -15.73 0.97
N ASN A 311 -8.50 -15.24 -0.25
CA ASN A 311 -7.82 -13.97 -0.52
C ASN A 311 -8.87 -12.91 -0.85
N VAL A 312 -9.02 -11.92 0.01
CA VAL A 312 -9.94 -10.78 -0.14
C VAL A 312 -9.13 -9.58 -0.60
N TYR A 313 -9.56 -8.93 -1.68
CA TYR A 313 -8.90 -7.77 -2.27
C TYR A 313 -9.89 -6.62 -2.34
N ASN A 314 -9.69 -5.60 -1.51
CA ASN A 314 -10.64 -4.51 -1.27
C ASN A 314 -9.94 -3.13 -1.38
N TRP A 315 -10.69 -2.06 -1.22
CA TRP A 315 -10.17 -0.70 -1.07
C TRP A 315 -9.43 -0.54 0.26
N GLY A 316 -8.54 0.45 0.33
CA GLY A 316 -7.91 0.84 1.58
C GLY A 316 -8.92 1.43 2.57
N GLN A 317 -8.86 1.03 3.85
CA GLN A 317 -9.76 1.50 4.91
C GLN A 317 -11.26 1.35 4.54
N TYR A 318 -11.64 0.18 4.06
CA TYR A 318 -12.98 -0.12 3.56
C TYR A 318 -13.58 -1.37 4.21
N ILE A 319 -13.06 -1.74 5.37
CA ILE A 319 -13.58 -2.76 6.28
C ILE A 319 -13.11 -2.43 7.69
N SER A 320 -13.99 -2.54 8.68
CA SER A 320 -13.66 -2.23 10.08
C SER A 320 -12.62 -3.20 10.64
N ASP A 321 -11.55 -2.67 11.19
CA ASP A 321 -10.35 -3.38 11.64
C ASP A 321 -10.19 -3.45 13.17
N GLY A 322 -11.25 -3.06 13.91
CA GLY A 322 -11.25 -3.04 15.36
C GLY A 322 -10.52 -1.84 15.98
N SER A 323 -10.10 -0.85 15.18
CA SER A 323 -9.54 0.40 15.69
C SER A 323 -10.60 1.20 16.44
N ASP A 324 -10.18 2.01 17.40
CA ASP A 324 -11.07 2.81 18.26
C ASP A 324 -12.13 1.98 19.01
N ASP A 325 -11.80 0.74 19.39
CA ASP A 325 -12.72 -0.21 20.05
C ASP A 325 -13.96 -0.59 19.20
N THR A 326 -13.85 -0.46 17.88
CA THR A 326 -14.91 -0.86 16.94
C THR A 326 -14.88 -2.37 16.62
N LEU A 327 -15.78 -2.83 15.77
CA LEU A 327 -15.84 -4.22 15.32
C LEU A 327 -14.61 -4.57 14.46
N ASP A 328 -13.85 -5.62 14.79
CA ASP A 328 -12.91 -6.25 13.86
C ASP A 328 -13.65 -7.31 13.05
N VAL A 329 -14.06 -6.95 11.85
CA VAL A 329 -14.89 -7.79 10.96
C VAL A 329 -14.18 -9.09 10.58
N ILE A 330 -12.87 -9.02 10.30
CA ILE A 330 -12.10 -10.21 9.89
C ILE A 330 -11.91 -11.15 11.08
N ALA A 331 -11.58 -10.61 12.25
CA ALA A 331 -11.45 -11.42 13.47
C ALA A 331 -12.78 -12.06 13.85
N ALA A 332 -13.90 -11.33 13.75
CA ALA A 332 -15.24 -11.85 14.01
C ALA A 332 -15.62 -12.98 13.02
N PHE A 333 -15.27 -12.83 11.74
CA PHE A 333 -15.45 -13.88 10.74
C PHE A 333 -14.64 -15.14 11.07
N GLU A 334 -13.34 -14.99 11.37
CA GLU A 334 -12.46 -16.12 11.71
C GLU A 334 -12.87 -16.81 13.03
N GLU A 335 -13.51 -16.08 13.95
CA GLU A 335 -14.11 -16.67 15.16
C GLU A 335 -15.36 -17.47 14.85
N ALA A 336 -16.24 -16.93 13.99
CA ALA A 336 -17.48 -17.61 13.55
C ALA A 336 -17.18 -18.83 12.67
N TYR A 337 -16.16 -18.74 11.82
CA TYR A 337 -15.76 -19.78 10.85
C TYR A 337 -14.28 -20.20 11.03
N PRO A 338 -13.92 -20.90 12.11
CA PRO A 338 -12.51 -21.18 12.46
C PRO A 338 -11.76 -22.04 11.45
N ASN A 339 -12.46 -22.67 10.50
CA ASN A 339 -11.88 -23.44 9.41
C ASN A 339 -11.53 -22.59 8.19
N ILE A 340 -11.92 -21.31 8.14
CA ILE A 340 -11.64 -20.39 7.05
C ILE A 340 -10.77 -19.26 7.60
N LYS A 341 -9.65 -19.00 6.90
CA LYS A 341 -8.75 -17.88 7.17
C LYS A 341 -8.86 -16.85 6.07
N VAL A 342 -8.82 -15.58 6.44
CA VAL A 342 -8.85 -14.46 5.50
C VAL A 342 -7.45 -13.84 5.35
N ASN A 343 -6.95 -13.82 4.12
CA ASN A 343 -5.83 -12.97 3.72
C ASN A 343 -6.43 -11.70 3.11
N TYR A 344 -6.41 -10.63 3.86
CA TYR A 344 -6.91 -9.34 3.40
C TYR A 344 -5.79 -8.52 2.78
N SER A 345 -6.05 -7.91 1.64
CA SER A 345 -5.13 -6.99 0.96
C SER A 345 -5.91 -5.89 0.25
N THR A 346 -5.24 -4.76 -0.02
CA THR A 346 -5.88 -3.58 -0.55
C THR A 346 -5.39 -3.21 -1.95
N TYR A 347 -6.22 -2.46 -2.68
CA TYR A 347 -5.87 -1.84 -3.96
C TYR A 347 -6.23 -0.35 -3.97
N ASP A 348 -5.54 0.39 -4.84
CA ASP A 348 -5.62 1.84 -4.88
C ASP A 348 -6.67 2.36 -5.85
N SER A 349 -7.01 1.58 -6.87
CA SER A 349 -8.05 1.92 -7.86
C SER A 349 -8.59 0.67 -8.54
N ASN A 350 -9.81 0.78 -9.07
CA ASN A 350 -10.42 -0.25 -9.89
C ASN A 350 -9.52 -0.68 -11.06
N GLU A 351 -8.81 0.26 -11.68
CA GLU A 351 -7.92 0.00 -12.82
C GLU A 351 -6.71 -0.83 -12.43
N ILE A 352 -6.13 -0.57 -11.25
CA ILE A 352 -5.00 -1.35 -10.72
C ILE A 352 -5.46 -2.77 -10.36
N MET A 353 -6.58 -2.91 -9.69
CA MET A 353 -7.19 -4.20 -9.38
C MET A 353 -7.47 -4.98 -10.68
N TYR A 354 -8.15 -4.35 -11.64
CA TYR A 354 -8.43 -4.93 -12.95
C TYR A 354 -7.15 -5.37 -13.68
N ALA A 355 -6.13 -4.52 -13.73
CA ALA A 355 -4.87 -4.84 -14.40
C ALA A 355 -4.18 -6.06 -13.80
N LYS A 356 -4.20 -6.20 -12.47
CA LYS A 356 -3.66 -7.40 -11.78
C LYS A 356 -4.46 -8.66 -12.12
N LEU A 357 -5.79 -8.58 -12.15
CA LEU A 357 -6.65 -9.70 -12.53
C LEU A 357 -6.46 -10.09 -14.01
N ALA A 358 -6.47 -9.12 -14.92
CA ALA A 358 -6.34 -9.32 -16.36
C ALA A 358 -4.97 -9.88 -16.77
N ASN A 359 -3.90 -9.45 -16.10
CA ASN A 359 -2.56 -9.98 -16.33
C ASN A 359 -2.41 -11.41 -15.82
N GLY A 360 -3.28 -11.86 -14.91
CA GLY A 360 -3.21 -13.17 -14.27
C GLY A 360 -2.04 -13.30 -13.31
N GLY A 361 -1.82 -14.51 -12.79
CA GLY A 361 -0.71 -14.80 -11.87
C GLY A 361 -1.01 -14.50 -10.40
N ILE A 362 -2.25 -14.12 -10.10
CA ILE A 362 -2.77 -14.00 -8.73
C ILE A 362 -4.05 -14.82 -8.58
N THR A 363 -4.29 -15.31 -7.38
CA THR A 363 -5.58 -15.89 -6.97
C THR A 363 -6.22 -14.95 -5.97
N VAL A 364 -7.41 -14.47 -6.30
CA VAL A 364 -8.27 -13.65 -5.44
C VAL A 364 -9.62 -14.32 -5.39
N ASP A 365 -10.19 -14.43 -4.19
CA ASP A 365 -11.46 -15.13 -3.99
C ASP A 365 -12.64 -14.16 -3.84
N VAL A 366 -12.41 -12.95 -3.28
CA VAL A 366 -13.41 -11.88 -3.20
C VAL A 366 -12.77 -10.55 -3.60
N ILE A 367 -13.48 -9.78 -4.43
CA ILE A 367 -13.17 -8.38 -4.78
C ILE A 367 -14.39 -7.51 -4.49
N ILE A 368 -14.17 -6.22 -4.22
CA ILE A 368 -15.25 -5.25 -3.93
C ILE A 368 -15.08 -4.03 -4.84
N PRO A 369 -15.31 -4.15 -6.15
CA PRO A 369 -15.21 -3.05 -7.10
C PRO A 369 -16.46 -2.18 -7.17
N SER A 370 -16.31 -1.01 -7.80
CA SER A 370 -17.43 -0.12 -8.10
C SER A 370 -18.24 -0.58 -9.31
N ASP A 371 -19.45 -0.09 -9.41
CA ASP A 371 -20.48 -0.42 -10.39
C ASP A 371 -19.99 -0.53 -11.85
N TYR A 372 -19.32 0.51 -12.38
CA TYR A 372 -18.81 0.50 -13.77
C TYR A 372 -17.75 -0.58 -14.01
N MET A 373 -16.94 -0.89 -12.98
CA MET A 373 -15.92 -1.92 -13.07
C MET A 373 -16.53 -3.32 -12.99
N ILE A 374 -17.58 -3.50 -12.17
CA ILE A 374 -18.36 -4.76 -12.15
C ILE A 374 -18.94 -5.03 -13.54
N GLY A 375 -19.56 -4.00 -14.14
CA GLY A 375 -20.07 -4.09 -15.50
C GLY A 375 -19.01 -4.48 -16.52
N ARG A 376 -17.79 -3.95 -16.42
CA ARG A 376 -16.64 -4.33 -17.24
C ARG A 376 -16.24 -5.77 -17.02
N LEU A 377 -16.07 -6.20 -15.77
CA LEU A 377 -15.67 -7.57 -15.43
C LEU A 377 -16.69 -8.62 -15.90
N ILE A 378 -17.99 -8.29 -15.83
CA ILE A 378 -19.06 -9.14 -16.39
C ILE A 378 -18.95 -9.20 -17.92
N HIS A 379 -18.78 -8.05 -18.59
CA HIS A 379 -18.67 -7.98 -20.04
C HIS A 379 -17.47 -8.79 -20.58
N GLU A 380 -16.35 -8.75 -19.87
CA GLU A 380 -15.12 -9.47 -20.22
C GLU A 380 -15.11 -10.94 -19.71
N ASP A 381 -16.22 -11.42 -19.15
CA ASP A 381 -16.36 -12.77 -18.63
C ASP A 381 -15.29 -13.12 -17.57
N MET A 382 -15.03 -12.19 -16.64
CA MET A 382 -14.01 -12.33 -15.59
C MET A 382 -14.56 -12.71 -14.22
N LEU A 383 -15.90 -12.74 -14.03
CA LEU A 383 -16.56 -13.10 -12.77
C LEU A 383 -17.18 -14.49 -12.83
N LEU A 384 -17.32 -15.13 -11.66
CA LEU A 384 -18.11 -16.34 -11.45
C LEU A 384 -19.53 -15.96 -11.08
N GLU A 385 -20.51 -16.72 -11.58
CA GLU A 385 -21.89 -16.64 -11.06
C GLU A 385 -21.91 -17.08 -9.59
N LEU A 386 -22.60 -16.32 -8.73
CA LEU A 386 -22.78 -16.61 -7.32
C LEU A 386 -23.85 -17.67 -7.11
N ASP A 387 -23.67 -18.50 -6.09
CA ASP A 387 -24.68 -19.42 -5.60
C ASP A 387 -25.39 -18.80 -4.37
N PHE A 388 -26.57 -18.23 -4.59
CA PHE A 388 -27.32 -17.54 -3.54
C PHE A 388 -27.88 -18.49 -2.47
N ASP A 389 -27.86 -19.79 -2.67
CA ASP A 389 -28.17 -20.77 -1.62
C ASP A 389 -27.08 -20.72 -0.51
N ASN A 390 -25.85 -20.33 -0.86
CA ASN A 390 -24.75 -20.10 0.08
C ASN A 390 -24.74 -18.67 0.67
N ILE A 391 -25.61 -17.77 0.16
CA ILE A 391 -25.69 -16.36 0.59
C ILE A 391 -27.13 -16.03 1.04
N PRO A 392 -27.70 -16.75 2.02
CA PRO A 392 -29.09 -16.53 2.45
C PRO A 392 -29.36 -15.11 2.96
N ASN A 393 -28.34 -14.41 3.49
CA ASN A 393 -28.48 -13.03 3.97
C ASN A 393 -28.67 -12.00 2.85
N TYR A 394 -28.55 -12.40 1.56
CA TYR A 394 -28.92 -11.56 0.40
C TYR A 394 -30.40 -11.10 0.48
N GLN A 395 -31.25 -11.82 1.19
CA GLN A 395 -32.65 -11.41 1.45
C GLN A 395 -32.78 -10.05 2.12
N TYR A 396 -31.77 -9.61 2.88
CA TYR A 396 -31.76 -8.32 3.58
C TYR A 396 -31.34 -7.14 2.71
N ILE A 397 -30.83 -7.39 1.49
CA ILE A 397 -30.52 -6.33 0.53
C ILE A 397 -31.84 -5.64 0.11
N ASP A 398 -31.85 -4.31 0.18
CA ASP A 398 -32.97 -3.48 -0.24
C ASP A 398 -33.25 -3.65 -1.75
N GLU A 399 -34.52 -3.65 -2.15
CA GLU A 399 -34.94 -3.84 -3.54
C GLU A 399 -34.36 -2.76 -4.48
N ASN A 400 -34.08 -1.56 -3.97
CA ASN A 400 -33.47 -0.46 -4.73
C ASN A 400 -32.03 -0.77 -5.19
N PHE A 401 -31.33 -1.68 -4.51
CA PHE A 401 -29.98 -2.10 -4.85
C PHE A 401 -29.92 -3.45 -5.59
N LYS A 402 -31.08 -4.00 -5.95
CA LYS A 402 -31.21 -5.20 -6.79
C LYS A 402 -31.46 -4.83 -8.24
N ASN A 403 -31.15 -5.75 -9.16
CA ASN A 403 -31.34 -5.57 -10.61
C ASN A 403 -30.69 -4.29 -11.15
N THR A 404 -29.50 -3.98 -10.66
CA THR A 404 -28.74 -2.80 -11.03
C THR A 404 -28.33 -2.82 -12.51
N SER A 405 -28.01 -1.66 -13.08
CA SER A 405 -27.64 -1.54 -14.50
C SER A 405 -26.38 -2.37 -14.86
N TYR A 406 -25.49 -2.60 -13.93
CA TYR A 406 -24.26 -3.37 -14.11
C TYR A 406 -24.46 -4.89 -13.95
N ASP A 407 -25.45 -5.34 -13.15
CA ASP A 407 -25.82 -6.77 -12.97
C ASP A 407 -27.36 -6.95 -12.97
N PRO A 408 -28.03 -6.80 -14.12
CA PRO A 408 -29.51 -6.76 -14.18
C PRO A 408 -30.19 -8.07 -13.77
N GLN A 409 -29.44 -9.15 -13.62
CA GLN A 409 -29.96 -10.46 -13.24
C GLN A 409 -29.55 -10.88 -11.83
N ASN A 410 -28.80 -10.02 -11.11
CA ASN A 410 -28.23 -10.30 -9.78
C ASN A 410 -27.49 -11.63 -9.73
N LYS A 411 -26.59 -11.87 -10.69
CA LYS A 411 -25.88 -13.15 -10.81
C LYS A 411 -24.44 -13.11 -10.28
N TYR A 412 -23.81 -11.94 -10.32
CA TYR A 412 -22.37 -11.82 -10.17
C TYR A 412 -21.94 -11.01 -8.97
N SER A 413 -22.87 -10.27 -8.36
CA SER A 413 -22.56 -9.29 -7.34
C SER A 413 -23.54 -9.27 -6.16
N VAL A 414 -23.04 -8.93 -4.98
CA VAL A 414 -23.82 -8.61 -3.79
C VAL A 414 -23.46 -7.20 -3.34
N PRO A 415 -24.38 -6.24 -3.32
CA PRO A 415 -24.11 -4.88 -2.89
C PRO A 415 -23.46 -4.85 -1.49
N TYR A 416 -22.41 -4.07 -1.34
CA TYR A 416 -21.64 -3.95 -0.11
C TYR A 416 -21.90 -2.61 0.57
N THR A 417 -21.75 -1.52 -0.20
CA THR A 417 -22.02 -0.17 0.25
C THR A 417 -22.44 0.72 -0.90
N TRP A 418 -22.97 1.89 -0.59
CA TRP A 418 -23.34 2.90 -1.56
C TRP A 418 -23.12 4.30 -0.99
N GLY A 419 -23.01 5.28 -1.86
CA GLY A 419 -22.88 6.68 -1.48
C GLY A 419 -23.12 7.61 -2.65
N THR A 420 -23.06 8.91 -2.37
CA THR A 420 -23.25 9.97 -3.34
C THR A 420 -21.97 10.76 -3.56
N VAL A 421 -21.89 11.46 -4.69
CA VAL A 421 -20.85 12.45 -4.97
C VAL A 421 -21.48 13.81 -4.97
N GLY A 422 -20.95 14.72 -4.15
CA GLY A 422 -21.41 16.09 -4.03
C GLY A 422 -20.27 17.10 -3.94
N LEU A 423 -20.57 18.28 -3.45
CA LEU A 423 -19.63 19.39 -3.27
C LEU A 423 -19.29 19.53 -1.79
N LEU A 424 -18.02 19.41 -1.45
CA LEU A 424 -17.47 19.79 -0.16
C LEU A 424 -17.01 21.25 -0.26
N TYR A 425 -17.43 22.10 0.67
CA TYR A 425 -17.03 23.50 0.67
C TYR A 425 -16.77 24.02 2.08
N ASN A 426 -15.93 25.06 2.17
CA ASN A 426 -15.59 25.69 3.46
C ASN A 426 -16.50 26.89 3.70
N THR A 427 -17.38 26.81 4.68
CA THR A 427 -18.41 27.81 5.03
C THR A 427 -17.84 29.16 5.46
N LYS A 428 -16.59 29.18 5.92
CA LYS A 428 -15.89 30.40 6.33
C LYS A 428 -15.46 31.26 5.14
N TYR A 429 -15.21 30.67 3.97
CA TYR A 429 -14.65 31.35 2.81
C TYR A 429 -15.58 31.36 1.61
N VAL A 430 -16.51 30.41 1.53
CA VAL A 430 -17.47 30.29 0.43
C VAL A 430 -18.80 30.87 0.88
N ASP A 431 -19.36 31.75 0.03
CA ASP A 431 -20.66 32.36 0.27
C ASP A 431 -21.75 31.33 -0.03
N GLU A 432 -22.61 31.02 0.94
CA GLU A 432 -23.70 30.07 0.80
C GLU A 432 -24.61 30.38 -0.41
N ALA A 433 -24.75 31.65 -0.76
CA ALA A 433 -25.53 32.08 -1.94
C ALA A 433 -24.91 31.64 -3.28
N ASP A 434 -23.63 31.27 -3.30
CA ASP A 434 -22.94 30.77 -4.50
C ASP A 434 -23.03 29.22 -4.60
N VAL A 435 -23.46 28.54 -3.54
CA VAL A 435 -23.56 27.05 -3.47
C VAL A 435 -24.90 26.64 -4.07
N THR A 436 -25.02 26.62 -5.40
CA THR A 436 -26.28 26.41 -6.12
C THR A 436 -26.23 25.16 -7.03
N GLY A 437 -25.05 24.59 -7.27
CA GLY A 437 -24.88 23.42 -8.12
C GLY A 437 -23.45 23.23 -8.57
N TRP A 438 -23.24 22.34 -9.55
CA TRP A 438 -21.91 22.00 -10.08
C TRP A 438 -21.16 23.20 -10.68
N GLU A 439 -21.85 24.28 -11.09
CA GLU A 439 -21.25 25.53 -11.58
C GLU A 439 -20.32 26.20 -10.58
N LEU A 440 -20.44 25.91 -9.27
CA LEU A 440 -19.55 26.38 -8.23
C LEU A 440 -18.08 26.03 -8.54
N LEU A 441 -17.84 24.89 -9.16
CA LEU A 441 -16.50 24.44 -9.56
C LEU A 441 -15.87 25.25 -10.69
N TRP A 442 -16.61 26.15 -11.34
CA TRP A 442 -16.14 27.08 -12.37
C TRP A 442 -16.20 28.55 -11.94
N ASN A 443 -16.52 28.82 -10.67
CA ASN A 443 -16.70 30.16 -10.17
C ASN A 443 -15.36 30.91 -10.02
N GLU A 444 -15.14 31.92 -10.84
CA GLU A 444 -13.91 32.73 -10.85
C GLU A 444 -13.63 33.45 -9.51
N LYS A 445 -14.66 33.69 -8.67
CA LYS A 445 -14.53 34.28 -7.33
C LYS A 445 -13.58 33.48 -6.45
N TYR A 446 -13.49 32.18 -6.65
CA TYR A 446 -12.70 31.25 -5.83
C TYR A 446 -11.46 30.71 -6.57
N THR A 447 -10.95 31.45 -7.54
CA THR A 447 -9.76 31.07 -8.34
C THR A 447 -8.58 30.67 -7.45
N GLY A 448 -8.00 29.48 -7.74
CA GLY A 448 -6.87 28.91 -7.02
C GLY A 448 -7.24 28.29 -5.67
N LYS A 449 -8.57 28.13 -5.41
CA LYS A 449 -9.12 27.50 -4.21
C LYS A 449 -10.12 26.38 -4.51
N ILE A 450 -10.18 25.96 -5.75
CA ILE A 450 -11.07 24.91 -6.27
C ILE A 450 -10.22 23.69 -6.61
N LEU A 451 -10.62 22.53 -6.13
CA LEU A 451 -10.09 21.23 -6.51
C LEU A 451 -11.05 20.54 -7.49
N THR A 452 -10.55 19.57 -8.23
CA THR A 452 -11.37 18.67 -9.05
C THR A 452 -10.79 17.27 -9.07
N PHE A 453 -11.57 16.28 -9.51
CA PHE A 453 -11.14 14.88 -9.58
C PHE A 453 -9.90 14.66 -10.45
N GLY A 454 -8.97 13.85 -9.97
CA GLY A 454 -7.78 13.41 -10.68
C GLY A 454 -8.04 12.28 -11.68
N ASN A 455 -9.18 11.59 -11.59
CA ASN A 455 -9.60 10.55 -12.52
C ASN A 455 -10.56 11.11 -13.60
N SER A 456 -10.55 10.47 -14.76
CA SER A 456 -11.31 10.93 -15.92
C SER A 456 -12.83 10.70 -15.77
N ARG A 457 -13.22 9.58 -15.13
CA ARG A 457 -14.62 9.18 -15.06
C ARG A 457 -15.45 10.13 -14.22
N ASP A 458 -14.98 10.47 -13.01
CA ASP A 458 -15.66 11.41 -12.13
C ASP A 458 -15.59 12.84 -12.65
N ALA A 459 -14.44 13.30 -13.17
CA ALA A 459 -14.31 14.63 -13.74
C ALA A 459 -15.27 14.88 -14.92
N PHE A 460 -15.41 13.87 -15.80
CA PHE A 460 -16.40 13.94 -16.89
C PHE A 460 -17.82 13.83 -16.38
N GLY A 461 -18.09 12.94 -15.39
CA GLY A 461 -19.40 12.78 -14.78
C GLY A 461 -19.95 14.08 -14.21
N VAL A 462 -19.17 14.78 -13.39
CA VAL A 462 -19.53 16.11 -12.86
C VAL A 462 -19.82 17.11 -13.99
N THR A 463 -19.00 17.07 -15.06
CA THR A 463 -19.20 17.98 -16.19
C THR A 463 -20.43 17.62 -17.03
N GLN A 464 -20.74 16.33 -17.15
CA GLN A 464 -21.96 15.86 -17.83
C GLN A 464 -23.22 16.30 -17.07
N TYR A 465 -23.23 16.17 -15.73
CA TYR A 465 -24.31 16.70 -14.90
C TYR A 465 -24.50 18.21 -15.10
N LEU A 466 -23.40 18.97 -15.02
CA LEU A 466 -23.45 20.43 -15.27
C LEU A 466 -24.05 20.79 -16.64
N LEU A 467 -23.73 20.00 -17.67
CA LEU A 467 -24.22 20.25 -19.05
C LEU A 467 -25.56 19.58 -19.35
N GLY A 468 -26.16 18.86 -18.41
CA GLY A 468 -27.42 18.12 -18.59
C GLY A 468 -27.29 16.94 -19.55
N TYR A 469 -26.11 16.31 -19.64
CA TYR A 469 -25.89 15.10 -20.44
C TYR A 469 -26.03 13.85 -19.59
N ASP A 470 -26.37 12.73 -20.23
CA ASP A 470 -26.31 11.42 -19.59
C ASP A 470 -24.86 11.06 -19.25
N VAL A 471 -24.59 10.75 -17.98
CA VAL A 471 -23.25 10.36 -17.51
C VAL A 471 -22.74 9.06 -18.16
N ASN A 472 -23.62 8.27 -18.72
CA ASN A 472 -23.32 7.04 -19.45
C ASN A 472 -23.33 7.23 -20.97
N SER A 473 -23.39 8.48 -21.45
CA SER A 473 -23.37 8.81 -22.88
C SER A 473 -22.10 8.30 -23.55
N THR A 474 -22.27 7.71 -24.73
CA THR A 474 -21.18 7.30 -25.63
C THR A 474 -21.01 8.25 -26.82
N ASP A 475 -21.77 9.36 -26.84
CA ASP A 475 -21.69 10.37 -27.91
C ASP A 475 -20.39 11.19 -27.80
N ARG A 476 -19.52 11.00 -28.78
CA ARG A 476 -18.22 11.69 -28.83
C ARG A 476 -18.34 13.21 -28.90
N ALA A 477 -19.45 13.75 -29.46
CA ALA A 477 -19.64 15.18 -29.53
C ALA A 477 -19.99 15.78 -28.15
N GLU A 478 -20.79 15.09 -27.34
CA GLU A 478 -21.04 15.44 -25.94
C GLU A 478 -19.77 15.35 -25.09
N LEU A 479 -19.03 14.24 -25.20
CA LEU A 479 -17.76 14.04 -24.51
C LEU A 479 -16.72 15.11 -24.88
N GLN A 480 -16.68 15.55 -26.16
CA GLN A 480 -15.80 16.63 -26.59
C GLN A 480 -16.19 17.97 -25.93
N LYS A 481 -17.49 18.27 -25.80
CA LYS A 481 -17.99 19.49 -25.11
C LYS A 481 -17.65 19.44 -23.61
N CYS A 482 -17.73 18.27 -22.97
CA CYS A 482 -17.30 18.10 -21.60
C CYS A 482 -15.80 18.42 -21.44
N ALA A 483 -14.96 17.93 -22.36
CA ALA A 483 -13.53 18.25 -22.35
C ALA A 483 -13.27 19.76 -22.55
N GLU A 484 -14.01 20.42 -23.41
CA GLU A 484 -13.93 21.88 -23.60
C GLU A 484 -14.35 22.63 -22.33
N LYS A 485 -15.41 22.18 -21.65
CA LYS A 485 -15.87 22.75 -20.38
C LYS A 485 -14.85 22.54 -19.25
N LEU A 486 -14.25 21.35 -19.14
CA LEU A 486 -13.15 21.08 -18.21
C LEU A 486 -11.92 21.96 -18.50
N LYS A 487 -11.65 22.28 -19.76
CA LYS A 487 -10.59 23.21 -20.12
C LYS A 487 -10.89 24.64 -19.67
N GLU A 488 -12.16 25.07 -19.69
CA GLU A 488 -12.61 26.37 -19.14
C GLU A 488 -12.43 26.43 -17.62
N GLN A 489 -12.52 25.31 -16.91
CA GLN A 489 -12.30 25.21 -15.46
C GLN A 489 -10.83 25.44 -15.06
N LYS A 490 -9.90 25.05 -15.91
CA LYS A 490 -8.47 25.02 -15.62
C LYS A 490 -7.88 26.30 -15.00
N PRO A 491 -8.23 27.53 -15.46
CA PRO A 491 -7.73 28.78 -14.89
C PRO A 491 -8.12 29.01 -13.42
N VAL A 492 -9.22 28.42 -12.96
CA VAL A 492 -9.72 28.60 -11.59
C VAL A 492 -9.27 27.49 -10.64
N LEU A 493 -8.78 26.36 -11.18
CA LEU A 493 -8.34 25.22 -10.37
C LEU A 493 -7.05 25.50 -9.61
N GLN A 494 -6.99 24.97 -8.39
CA GLN A 494 -5.75 24.80 -7.65
C GLN A 494 -5.03 23.50 -8.08
N ASN A 495 -5.75 22.37 -8.08
CA ASN A 495 -5.17 21.07 -8.42
C ASN A 495 -6.23 20.04 -8.84
N TYR A 496 -5.74 18.95 -9.42
CA TYR A 496 -6.46 17.70 -9.63
C TYR A 496 -6.08 16.75 -8.51
N VAL A 497 -7.04 16.21 -7.76
CA VAL A 497 -6.80 15.41 -6.55
C VAL A 497 -7.63 14.13 -6.56
N MET A 498 -7.16 13.17 -5.80
CA MET A 498 -7.93 12.04 -5.26
C MET A 498 -7.83 12.13 -3.72
N ASP A 499 -7.23 11.16 -3.06
CA ASP A 499 -7.14 11.12 -1.60
C ASP A 499 -6.30 12.27 -0.98
N GLU A 500 -5.52 13.02 -1.79
CA GLU A 500 -4.82 14.22 -1.32
C GLU A 500 -5.78 15.33 -0.85
N ILE A 501 -7.08 15.22 -1.20
CA ILE A 501 -8.11 16.18 -0.82
C ILE A 501 -8.22 16.34 0.70
N PHE A 502 -8.07 15.24 1.47
CA PHE A 502 -8.19 15.28 2.93
C PHE A 502 -7.30 16.36 3.55
N ALA A 503 -6.00 16.27 3.34
CA ALA A 503 -5.06 17.23 3.90
C ALA A 503 -5.28 18.67 3.39
N ILE A 504 -5.69 18.84 2.12
CA ILE A 504 -5.86 20.15 1.51
C ILE A 504 -7.11 20.85 2.03
N MET A 505 -8.24 20.13 2.17
CA MET A 505 -9.50 20.71 2.65
C MET A 505 -9.49 20.91 4.16
N GLU A 506 -9.01 19.93 4.92
CA GLU A 506 -8.90 20.02 6.38
C GLU A 506 -8.00 21.17 6.84
N ASN A 507 -6.89 21.43 6.12
CA ASN A 507 -5.99 22.55 6.41
C ASN A 507 -6.40 23.89 5.75
N GLU A 508 -7.59 24.00 5.16
CA GLU A 508 -8.10 25.24 4.50
C GLU A 508 -7.23 25.72 3.33
N GLU A 509 -6.42 24.86 2.74
CA GLU A 509 -5.58 25.20 1.60
C GLU A 509 -6.41 25.38 0.31
N ALA A 510 -7.49 24.60 0.16
CA ALA A 510 -8.57 24.81 -0.81
C ALA A 510 -9.90 25.00 -0.09
N TRP A 511 -10.91 25.46 -0.83
CA TRP A 511 -12.21 25.83 -0.23
C TRP A 511 -13.39 25.09 -0.86
N ILE A 512 -13.23 24.52 -2.05
CA ILE A 512 -14.29 23.86 -2.81
C ILE A 512 -13.71 22.63 -3.51
N ALA A 513 -14.41 21.51 -3.40
CA ALA A 513 -14.05 20.26 -4.09
C ALA A 513 -15.27 19.39 -4.35
N PRO A 514 -15.37 18.68 -5.47
CA PRO A 514 -16.30 17.57 -5.61
C PRO A 514 -15.71 16.33 -4.96
N TYR A 515 -16.46 15.62 -4.12
CA TYR A 515 -15.95 14.37 -3.54
C TYR A 515 -17.08 13.44 -3.06
N TYR A 516 -16.68 12.24 -2.60
CA TYR A 516 -17.56 11.19 -2.11
C TYR A 516 -18.07 11.53 -0.70
N ALA A 517 -19.37 11.35 -0.48
CA ALA A 517 -20.07 11.80 0.73
C ALA A 517 -19.47 11.27 2.04
N GLY A 518 -19.16 9.97 2.12
CA GLY A 518 -18.57 9.38 3.34
C GLY A 518 -17.19 9.94 3.68
N ASP A 519 -16.35 10.17 2.69
CA ASP A 519 -15.06 10.82 2.90
C ASP A 519 -15.22 12.31 3.26
N CYS A 520 -16.28 12.98 2.74
CA CYS A 520 -16.61 14.34 3.15
C CYS A 520 -17.00 14.42 4.63
N LEU A 521 -17.76 13.45 5.15
CA LEU A 521 -18.09 13.38 6.57
C LEU A 521 -16.82 13.27 7.43
N THR A 522 -15.89 12.40 7.05
CA THR A 522 -14.61 12.29 7.76
C THR A 522 -13.85 13.62 7.79
N MET A 523 -13.86 14.38 6.67
CA MET A 523 -13.22 15.71 6.63
C MET A 523 -13.98 16.75 7.46
N MET A 524 -15.31 16.69 7.49
CA MET A 524 -16.16 17.57 8.28
C MET A 524 -15.98 17.31 9.79
N ASP A 525 -15.76 16.07 10.21
CA ASP A 525 -15.43 15.73 11.60
C ASP A 525 -14.09 16.34 12.04
N ASN A 526 -13.12 16.40 11.13
CA ASN A 526 -11.80 16.97 11.41
C ASN A 526 -11.77 18.49 11.28
N ASN A 527 -12.65 19.09 10.45
CA ASN A 527 -12.75 20.54 10.27
C ASN A 527 -14.24 20.96 10.23
N PRO A 528 -14.78 21.52 11.34
CA PRO A 528 -16.19 21.91 11.45
C PRO A 528 -16.61 23.11 10.57
N ASP A 529 -15.66 23.79 9.91
CA ASP A 529 -15.94 24.83 8.93
C ASP A 529 -16.27 24.25 7.53
N LEU A 530 -16.14 22.93 7.34
CA LEU A 530 -16.53 22.25 6.10
C LEU A 530 -18.01 21.86 6.14
N ASP A 531 -18.66 21.90 4.98
CA ASP A 531 -20.05 21.48 4.79
C ASP A 531 -20.20 20.80 3.42
N PHE A 532 -21.23 19.97 3.28
CA PHE A 532 -21.49 19.17 2.09
C PHE A 532 -22.79 19.57 1.43
N TYR A 533 -22.74 19.80 0.11
CA TYR A 533 -23.92 20.12 -0.71
C TYR A 533 -24.10 19.07 -1.81
N LEU A 534 -25.29 18.53 -1.93
CA LEU A 534 -25.66 17.60 -2.98
C LEU A 534 -26.46 18.35 -4.08
N PRO A 535 -25.98 18.43 -5.33
CA PRO A 535 -26.66 19.13 -6.44
C PRO A 535 -27.88 18.35 -6.96
N GLU A 536 -28.95 18.30 -6.20
CA GLU A 536 -30.15 17.49 -6.46
C GLU A 536 -30.82 17.81 -7.81
N ASP A 537 -30.93 19.08 -8.15
CA ASP A 537 -31.62 19.54 -9.38
C ASP A 537 -30.82 19.23 -10.66
N GLN A 538 -29.52 19.06 -10.56
CA GLN A 538 -28.63 18.80 -11.71
C GLN A 538 -28.29 17.30 -11.84
N GLY A 539 -28.59 16.51 -10.82
CA GLY A 539 -28.18 15.10 -10.69
C GLY A 539 -26.76 14.93 -10.13
N PHE A 540 -26.49 13.74 -9.65
CA PHE A 540 -25.23 13.38 -9.01
C PHE A 540 -24.93 11.89 -9.21
N ASN A 541 -23.68 11.49 -9.01
CA ASN A 541 -23.30 10.09 -9.02
C ASN A 541 -23.80 9.40 -7.73
N LEU A 542 -24.60 8.35 -7.92
CA LEU A 542 -24.98 7.37 -6.89
C LEU A 542 -24.19 6.11 -7.17
N PHE A 543 -23.03 5.94 -6.52
CA PHE A 543 -22.20 4.77 -6.73
C PHE A 543 -22.60 3.61 -5.83
N ILE A 544 -22.36 2.42 -6.30
CA ILE A 544 -22.57 1.16 -5.56
C ILE A 544 -21.32 0.33 -5.71
N ASP A 545 -20.69 -0.01 -4.58
CA ASP A 545 -19.63 -0.99 -4.55
C ASP A 545 -20.21 -2.34 -4.14
N ALA A 546 -19.82 -3.41 -4.83
CA ALA A 546 -20.39 -4.72 -4.58
C ALA A 546 -19.34 -5.83 -4.52
N MET A 547 -19.62 -6.83 -3.72
CA MET A 547 -18.79 -8.02 -3.54
C MET A 547 -18.97 -8.96 -4.72
N CYS A 548 -17.85 -9.36 -5.35
CA CYS A 548 -17.81 -10.24 -6.51
C CYS A 548 -16.76 -11.33 -6.32
N ILE A 549 -16.93 -12.45 -7.01
CA ILE A 549 -15.97 -13.56 -7.04
C ILE A 549 -15.36 -13.65 -8.44
N PRO A 550 -14.06 -13.34 -8.62
CA PRO A 550 -13.41 -13.41 -9.92
C PRO A 550 -13.15 -14.85 -10.35
N LYS A 551 -13.03 -15.09 -11.66
CA LYS A 551 -12.75 -16.44 -12.24
C LYS A 551 -11.42 -17.05 -11.80
N CYS A 552 -10.50 -16.27 -11.30
CA CYS A 552 -9.25 -16.78 -10.73
C CYS A 552 -9.43 -17.34 -9.30
N ALA A 553 -10.62 -17.18 -8.70
CA ALA A 553 -10.91 -17.70 -7.36
C ALA A 553 -10.68 -19.20 -7.25
N SER A 554 -10.14 -19.62 -6.11
CA SER A 554 -9.84 -21.00 -5.80
C SER A 554 -10.81 -21.62 -4.78
N GLN A 555 -11.50 -20.77 -3.99
CA GLN A 555 -12.28 -21.14 -2.82
C GLN A 555 -13.69 -20.51 -2.87
N LYS A 556 -14.45 -20.79 -3.95
CA LYS A 556 -15.74 -20.14 -4.21
C LYS A 556 -16.72 -20.26 -3.03
N GLU A 557 -16.91 -21.47 -2.49
CA GLU A 557 -17.86 -21.71 -1.38
C GLU A 557 -17.47 -20.95 -0.10
N ALA A 558 -16.19 -20.91 0.23
CA ALA A 558 -15.69 -20.14 1.38
C ALA A 558 -15.80 -18.62 1.12
N ALA A 559 -15.63 -18.17 -0.11
CA ALA A 559 -15.83 -16.77 -0.51
C ALA A 559 -17.31 -16.37 -0.38
N GLU A 560 -18.24 -17.23 -0.81
CA GLU A 560 -19.69 -17.02 -0.64
C GLU A 560 -20.06 -16.99 0.84
N THR A 561 -19.45 -17.84 1.68
CA THR A 561 -19.61 -17.79 3.14
C THR A 561 -19.17 -16.46 3.73
N PHE A 562 -18.04 -15.91 3.27
CA PHE A 562 -17.55 -14.60 3.71
C PHE A 562 -18.49 -13.47 3.26
N ILE A 563 -18.96 -13.51 2.01
CA ILE A 563 -19.95 -12.56 1.50
C ILE A 563 -21.24 -12.62 2.32
N ASN A 564 -21.72 -13.82 2.62
CA ASN A 564 -22.91 -14.00 3.47
C ASN A 564 -22.72 -13.42 4.87
N PHE A 565 -21.54 -13.59 5.48
CA PHE A 565 -21.22 -13.03 6.79
C PHE A 565 -21.24 -11.50 6.78
N LEU A 566 -20.68 -10.88 5.74
CA LEU A 566 -20.73 -9.42 5.58
C LEU A 566 -22.16 -8.88 5.39
N CYS A 567 -23.11 -9.75 5.03
CA CYS A 567 -24.54 -9.44 4.95
C CYS A 567 -25.30 -9.77 6.24
N GLU A 568 -24.65 -10.15 7.34
CA GLU A 568 -25.30 -10.23 8.64
C GLU A 568 -25.62 -8.82 9.15
N PRO A 569 -26.87 -8.56 9.62
CA PRO A 569 -27.28 -7.19 9.93
C PRO A 569 -26.40 -6.46 10.95
N GLU A 570 -25.99 -7.12 12.03
CA GLU A 570 -25.12 -6.52 13.06
C GLU A 570 -23.70 -6.26 12.52
N ILE A 571 -23.18 -7.17 11.69
CA ILE A 571 -21.85 -7.03 11.07
C ILE A 571 -21.87 -5.89 10.05
N ALA A 572 -22.88 -5.85 9.20
CA ALA A 572 -23.05 -4.79 8.21
C ALA A 572 -23.21 -3.41 8.87
N ALA A 573 -23.98 -3.31 9.95
CA ALA A 573 -24.16 -2.07 10.70
C ALA A 573 -22.83 -1.55 11.25
N GLY A 574 -22.14 -2.33 12.08
CA GLY A 574 -20.87 -1.89 12.67
C GLY A 574 -19.77 -1.62 11.64
N ASN A 575 -19.79 -2.34 10.51
CA ASN A 575 -18.86 -2.11 9.43
C ASN A 575 -19.13 -0.80 8.68
N MET A 576 -20.40 -0.50 8.37
CA MET A 576 -20.79 0.73 7.67
C MET A 576 -20.64 1.97 8.54
N GLU A 577 -20.93 1.91 9.83
CA GLU A 577 -20.67 3.00 10.77
C GLU A 577 -19.18 3.39 10.79
N TRP A 578 -18.28 2.39 10.76
CA TRP A 578 -16.85 2.66 10.73
C TRP A 578 -16.39 3.24 9.37
N ILE A 579 -16.96 2.76 8.25
CA ILE A 579 -16.57 3.24 6.90
C ILE A 579 -17.18 4.63 6.61
N GLY A 580 -18.31 4.99 7.22
CA GLY A 580 -19.01 6.25 6.99
C GLY A 580 -19.86 6.29 5.73
N TYR A 581 -20.26 5.13 5.17
CA TYR A 581 -21.09 5.05 3.96
C TYR A 581 -22.43 4.35 4.19
N GLY A 582 -23.35 4.50 3.26
CA GLY A 582 -24.68 3.90 3.33
C GLY A 582 -24.67 2.38 3.22
N THR A 583 -25.45 1.70 4.08
CA THR A 583 -25.67 0.26 3.96
C THR A 583 -26.77 -0.06 2.94
N PRO A 584 -26.57 -1.03 2.03
CA PRO A 584 -27.64 -1.53 1.18
C PRO A 584 -28.56 -2.54 1.89
N LEU A 585 -28.30 -2.87 3.18
CA LEU A 585 -29.08 -3.84 3.94
C LEU A 585 -30.13 -3.12 4.80
N SER A 586 -31.41 -3.31 4.47
CA SER A 586 -32.52 -2.71 5.25
C SER A 586 -32.51 -3.15 6.72
N ALA A 587 -32.21 -4.44 6.98
CA ALA A 587 -32.18 -4.97 8.33
C ALA A 587 -31.02 -4.45 9.20
N ALA A 588 -29.92 -4.02 8.59
CA ALA A 588 -28.76 -3.47 9.31
C ALA A 588 -29.11 -2.14 10.01
N LYS A 589 -30.03 -1.36 9.45
CA LYS A 589 -30.45 -0.07 10.00
C LYS A 589 -31.04 -0.17 11.41
N GLU A 590 -31.56 -1.33 11.81
CA GLU A 590 -32.06 -1.55 13.16
C GLU A 590 -30.95 -1.57 14.22
N TYR A 591 -29.71 -1.79 13.84
CA TYR A 591 -28.52 -1.88 14.68
C TYR A 591 -27.62 -0.64 14.62
N MET A 592 -27.93 0.31 13.73
CA MET A 592 -27.15 1.53 13.53
C MET A 592 -27.59 2.65 14.46
N ASP A 593 -26.66 3.57 14.73
CA ASP A 593 -26.95 4.78 15.48
C ASP A 593 -28.02 5.61 14.74
N PRO A 594 -29.12 5.98 15.41
CA PRO A 594 -30.15 6.84 14.83
C PRO A 594 -29.64 8.17 14.28
N GLU A 595 -28.59 8.76 14.87
CA GLU A 595 -27.99 10.02 14.41
C GLU A 595 -27.38 9.85 13.01
N ILE A 596 -26.76 8.70 12.72
CA ILE A 596 -26.21 8.37 11.39
C ILE A 596 -27.32 8.17 10.37
N LEU A 597 -28.44 7.52 10.77
CA LEU A 597 -29.57 7.26 9.87
C LEU A 597 -30.37 8.53 9.53
N GLU A 598 -30.33 9.53 10.41
CA GLU A 598 -30.97 10.83 10.20
C GLU A 598 -30.07 11.83 9.45
N ASP A 599 -28.79 11.52 9.29
CA ASP A 599 -27.86 12.37 8.56
C ASP A 599 -28.16 12.37 7.05
N PRO A 600 -28.54 13.54 6.45
CA PRO A 600 -28.89 13.61 5.03
C PRO A 600 -27.72 13.44 4.08
N VAL A 601 -26.47 13.51 4.56
CA VAL A 601 -25.27 13.26 3.75
C VAL A 601 -25.11 11.78 3.52
N THR A 602 -25.24 10.97 4.58
CA THR A 602 -25.14 9.50 4.51
C THR A 602 -26.40 8.87 3.93
N TYR A 603 -27.60 9.37 4.36
CA TYR A 603 -28.90 8.83 3.97
C TYR A 603 -29.82 9.92 3.42
N PRO A 604 -29.58 10.44 2.20
CA PRO A 604 -30.49 11.36 1.54
C PRO A 604 -31.89 10.77 1.39
N SER A 605 -32.91 11.63 1.32
CA SER A 605 -34.29 11.19 1.15
C SER A 605 -34.50 10.42 -0.17
N GLN A 606 -35.53 9.57 -0.23
CA GLN A 606 -35.86 8.81 -1.44
C GLN A 606 -36.15 9.71 -2.66
N GLU A 607 -36.66 10.93 -2.44
CA GLU A 607 -36.91 11.91 -3.49
C GLU A 607 -35.59 12.41 -4.08
N VAL A 608 -34.60 12.66 -3.23
CA VAL A 608 -33.25 13.06 -3.62
C VAL A 608 -32.54 11.93 -4.36
N LEU A 609 -32.55 10.72 -3.81
CA LEU A 609 -31.91 9.55 -4.41
C LEU A 609 -32.43 9.21 -5.81
N ALA A 610 -33.71 9.56 -6.11
CA ALA A 610 -34.29 9.36 -7.43
C ALA A 610 -33.61 10.19 -8.54
N ASN A 611 -32.86 11.25 -8.19
CA ASN A 611 -32.09 12.08 -9.11
C ASN A 611 -30.63 11.59 -9.26
N GLY A 612 -30.20 10.62 -8.48
CA GLY A 612 -28.89 9.99 -8.58
C GLY A 612 -28.81 9.01 -9.76
N THR A 613 -27.65 8.93 -10.39
CA THR A 613 -27.39 8.00 -11.50
C THR A 613 -26.08 7.26 -11.29
N SER A 614 -26.11 5.91 -11.34
CA SER A 614 -24.92 5.08 -11.26
C SER A 614 -24.14 5.10 -12.57
N PHE A 615 -22.83 5.00 -12.46
CA PHE A 615 -21.97 4.83 -13.63
C PHE A 615 -22.13 3.43 -14.22
N ALA A 616 -22.37 3.34 -15.52
CA ALA A 616 -22.36 2.09 -16.27
C ALA A 616 -20.99 1.84 -16.92
N TYR A 617 -20.74 0.61 -17.30
CA TYR A 617 -19.60 0.26 -18.14
C TYR A 617 -19.68 0.99 -19.47
N LEU A 618 -18.63 1.72 -19.81
CA LEU A 618 -18.44 2.30 -21.13
C LEU A 618 -17.56 1.39 -21.98
N PRO A 619 -17.88 1.19 -23.28
CA PRO A 619 -17.02 0.44 -24.18
C PRO A 619 -15.57 0.94 -24.15
N ASP A 620 -14.60 0.04 -24.26
CA ASP A 620 -13.16 0.37 -24.17
C ASP A 620 -12.71 1.49 -25.12
N GLU A 621 -13.35 1.59 -26.28
CA GLU A 621 -13.08 2.67 -27.24
C GLU A 621 -13.49 4.03 -26.69
N ILE A 622 -14.60 4.08 -25.97
CA ILE A 622 -15.13 5.32 -25.37
C ILE A 622 -14.31 5.64 -24.10
N THR A 623 -14.03 4.65 -23.27
CA THR A 623 -13.18 4.83 -22.07
C THR A 623 -11.83 5.42 -22.47
N ARG A 624 -11.14 4.83 -23.45
CA ARG A 624 -9.87 5.37 -23.97
C ARG A 624 -10.01 6.77 -24.55
N TYR A 625 -11.12 7.05 -25.22
CA TYR A 625 -11.37 8.38 -25.79
C TYR A 625 -11.53 9.44 -24.69
N VAL A 626 -12.26 9.13 -23.62
CA VAL A 626 -12.41 9.99 -22.43
C VAL A 626 -11.07 10.23 -21.75
N GLU A 627 -10.28 9.16 -21.54
CA GLU A 627 -8.93 9.28 -20.97
C GLU A 627 -8.01 10.16 -21.81
N GLU A 628 -8.01 9.99 -23.14
CA GLU A 628 -7.22 10.83 -24.06
C GLU A 628 -7.64 12.30 -24.01
N LEU A 629 -8.94 12.57 -23.94
CA LEU A 629 -9.46 13.93 -23.80
C LEU A 629 -9.05 14.53 -22.46
N PHE A 630 -9.19 13.78 -21.37
CA PHE A 630 -8.81 14.23 -20.03
C PHE A 630 -7.32 14.54 -19.94
N MET A 631 -6.47 13.67 -20.49
CA MET A 631 -5.01 13.92 -20.55
C MET A 631 -4.69 15.18 -21.36
N LYS A 632 -5.40 15.46 -22.45
CA LYS A 632 -5.25 16.71 -23.22
C LYS A 632 -5.68 17.94 -22.41
N VAL A 633 -6.74 17.83 -21.62
CA VAL A 633 -7.17 18.90 -20.70
C VAL A 633 -6.11 19.16 -19.64
N ARG A 634 -5.59 18.12 -19.00
CA ARG A 634 -4.59 18.27 -17.94
C ARG A 634 -3.26 18.85 -18.44
N ASN A 635 -2.78 18.43 -19.61
CA ASN A 635 -1.46 18.77 -20.14
C ASN A 635 -1.45 20.02 -21.04
N GLY A 636 -2.61 20.47 -21.54
CA GLY A 636 -2.75 21.65 -22.38
C GLY A 636 -3.18 22.85 -21.57
#